data_b3d86f37bc811e371e9b3fc8994aa7d6
#
_entry.id   b3d86f37bc811e371e9b3fc8994aa7d6
#
_cell.length_a   1.000
_cell.length_b   1.000
_cell.length_c   1.000
_cell.angle_alpha   90.00
_cell.angle_beta   90.00
_cell.angle_gamma   90.00
#
_symmetry.space_group_name_H-M   'P 1'
#
loop_
_entity.id
_entity.type
_entity.pdbx_description
1 polymer ?
#
loop_
_entity_poly.entity_id
_entity_poly.type
_entity_poly.pdbx_seq_one_letter_code
_entity_poly.pdbx_strand_id
1 'polypeptide(L)'
;MVCDGALRCVPEYQKKIYQYMKISYNWLKDYIKCDLTAGQVAEALTSIGLEVDSLEQVEEIPGGLAGVIVAEVVECYDHPDSDHLHVTMLNTGAPGLLQVVCGAPNVAAGQKVLLATIGTRLGEDFKIKKSKIRGVESNGMICAEDELGIGTSHDGIMVLDPSAVPGTPAKDYLHLATDFLIEIGLTANRVDAASHIGVARDLYAYLKLNGIPCRLEIPDVSSFSEGPEGVCTSPDSIDGAIPVEVLASDGAPRYAGITIRDVKVGPSPEWMQKKLLSIGLRPINNVVDITNFVQMETGHPLHAFDASCILGHKVVVRRAEEGEKFVTLDGVERSLSSEDLVIANTCKAMCLAGVFGGEESGVTDSTTDVFLESAYFNPVSIRKTSKRHGLKTDASFRNERGADPLVIGYAARRAALLIEELAGGKAVGKVQEFYPVKIEKKVVDLDYDRIESFIGKKIGHDTIEKILEYLSYDFIERRTASDGTPSGAKVAVPSYMVDVYRECDVVEEILRIYGYNNIELPSGVRMSVNASSRPEPEAVRNSVSDFLAANGFVETMNNSLTKEDYYRNLVTFPAERCVRIVNPLSSDLNVMRQTLLLNGLEVIAYNINRQTNSMRIFEYGSVYALKEGQDPSVLSSYDEKTAYSMFITGPGEKSWCAEPDKGSYFQLKGYLELLLRRFGADIYSLEYGAAPSDLFSEGVVYRLPGTGQQLAVMGTVSSSLLKQFGIRQPVFAAEISWPAFFELVKRDRIKYSELPKFPEVRRDLALLLDEGVEYAQLRKAAFKAAKKLLRHVDLFDVYRGDKIPQGKKQYALSFILQDPDKTLTDSEVEKIMSKLLSVFSNDFGAALR
;
A
#
# COMPACT_ATOMS: atom_id res chain seq x y z
N MET A 1 23.60 18.73 -0.45
CA MET A 1 22.93 19.06 -1.73
C MET A 1 22.79 17.78 -2.53
N VAL A 2 21.90 16.91 -2.15
CA VAL A 2 21.32 15.77 -2.92
C VAL A 2 20.24 15.20 -2.00
N CYS A 3 18.97 15.49 -2.28
CA CYS A 3 17.77 14.77 -1.80
C CYS A 3 16.47 15.59 -1.99
N ASP A 4 16.39 16.47 -3.01
CA ASP A 4 15.14 17.23 -3.27
C ASP A 4 14.41 16.84 -4.57
N GLY A 5 14.78 15.71 -5.19
CA GLY A 5 14.21 15.27 -6.47
C GLY A 5 13.35 14.00 -6.45
N ALA A 6 13.27 13.28 -5.33
CA ALA A 6 12.66 11.94 -5.29
C ALA A 6 11.19 11.88 -4.82
N LEU A 7 10.60 12.99 -4.37
CA LEU A 7 9.22 13.01 -3.82
C LEU A 7 8.14 13.50 -4.78
N ARG A 8 8.45 13.74 -6.07
CA ARG A 8 7.44 14.25 -7.05
C ARG A 8 6.88 13.24 -8.04
N CYS A 9 7.10 11.94 -7.85
CA CYS A 9 6.52 10.91 -8.73
C CYS A 9 5.91 9.77 -7.92
N VAL A 10 5.01 10.09 -6.99
CA VAL A 10 4.00 9.11 -6.56
C VAL A 10 2.88 9.20 -7.61
N PRO A 11 2.64 8.14 -8.41
CA PRO A 11 1.59 8.18 -9.43
C PRO A 11 0.24 8.49 -8.77
N GLU A 12 -0.60 9.26 -9.43
CA GLU A 12 -2.00 9.55 -9.03
C GLU A 12 -2.81 8.29 -8.65
N TYR A 13 -2.35 7.13 -9.11
CA TYR A 13 -2.91 5.82 -8.80
C TYR A 13 -2.72 5.40 -7.32
N GLN A 14 -1.68 5.88 -6.62
CA GLN A 14 -1.49 5.62 -5.19
C GLN A 14 -2.31 6.56 -4.31
N LYS A 15 -2.65 7.76 -4.76
CA LYS A 15 -3.55 8.68 -4.04
C LYS A 15 -4.99 8.13 -3.87
N LYS A 16 -5.40 7.14 -4.65
CA LYS A 16 -6.74 6.51 -4.57
C LYS A 16 -6.87 5.38 -3.54
N ILE A 17 -5.79 4.98 -2.85
CA ILE A 17 -5.82 3.87 -1.89
C ILE A 17 -6.07 4.36 -0.46
N TYR A 18 -5.70 5.59 -0.12
CA TYR A 18 -5.97 6.20 1.17
C TYR A 18 -7.19 7.11 1.09
N GLN A 19 -8.25 6.73 1.81
CA GLN A 19 -9.38 7.63 2.02
C GLN A 19 -9.00 8.54 3.19
N TYR A 20 -8.81 9.84 2.88
CA TYR A 20 -8.44 10.83 3.88
C TYR A 20 -9.64 11.15 4.76
N MET A 21 -9.40 11.28 6.08
CA MET A 21 -10.36 11.88 6.99
C MET A 21 -10.14 13.39 7.02
N LYS A 22 -11.18 14.12 6.68
CA LYS A 22 -11.19 15.59 6.70
C LYS A 22 -11.75 16.09 8.03
N ILE A 23 -10.95 16.87 8.74
CA ILE A 23 -11.28 17.46 10.04
C ILE A 23 -11.25 18.98 9.92
N SER A 24 -12.36 19.62 10.24
CA SER A 24 -12.39 21.07 10.46
C SER A 24 -11.81 21.38 11.84
N TYR A 25 -10.83 22.27 11.91
CA TYR A 25 -10.23 22.70 13.17
C TYR A 25 -11.25 23.42 14.08
N ASN A 26 -12.11 24.28 13.53
CA ASN A 26 -13.14 24.95 14.30
C ASN A 26 -14.19 23.96 14.83
N TRP A 27 -14.58 22.96 14.05
CA TRP A 27 -15.49 21.90 14.48
C TRP A 27 -14.84 21.01 15.54
N LEU A 28 -13.55 20.67 15.37
CA LEU A 28 -12.79 19.89 16.35
C LEU A 28 -12.77 20.58 17.73
N LYS A 29 -12.66 21.92 17.74
CA LYS A 29 -12.70 22.72 18.99
C LYS A 29 -14.02 22.68 19.74
N ASP A 30 -15.11 22.17 19.14
CA ASP A 30 -16.34 21.94 19.89
C ASP A 30 -16.17 20.80 20.91
N TYR A 31 -15.31 19.81 20.57
CA TYR A 31 -15.09 18.62 21.39
C TYR A 31 -13.83 18.69 22.26
N ILE A 32 -12.81 19.43 21.83
CA ILE A 32 -11.57 19.60 22.58
C ILE A 32 -11.25 21.08 22.81
N LYS A 33 -11.38 21.53 24.04
CA LYS A 33 -11.03 22.91 24.42
C LYS A 33 -9.55 22.98 24.76
N CYS A 34 -8.78 23.65 23.91
CA CYS A 34 -7.34 23.89 24.10
C CYS A 34 -6.92 25.15 23.32
N ASP A 35 -5.81 25.77 23.73
CA ASP A 35 -5.28 27.01 23.13
C ASP A 35 -4.24 26.77 22.02
N LEU A 36 -4.16 25.55 21.46
CA LEU A 36 -3.25 25.25 20.35
C LEU A 36 -3.77 25.86 19.04
N THR A 37 -2.86 26.33 18.20
CA THR A 37 -3.15 26.69 16.80
C THR A 37 -3.39 25.45 15.93
N ALA A 38 -4.02 25.62 14.76
CA ALA A 38 -4.24 24.51 13.83
C ALA A 38 -2.93 23.80 13.42
N GLY A 39 -1.84 24.55 13.23
CA GLY A 39 -0.52 23.97 12.95
C GLY A 39 0.02 23.10 14.08
N GLN A 40 -0.09 23.58 15.33
CA GLN A 40 0.31 22.81 16.51
C GLN A 40 -0.55 21.56 16.71
N VAL A 41 -1.85 21.63 16.39
CA VAL A 41 -2.73 20.46 16.41
C VAL A 41 -2.30 19.44 15.34
N ALA A 42 -1.99 19.87 14.13
CA ALA A 42 -1.51 19.01 13.05
C ALA A 42 -0.19 18.30 13.42
N GLU A 43 0.77 19.01 14.01
CA GLU A 43 2.01 18.43 14.53
C GLU A 43 1.75 17.41 15.65
N ALA A 44 0.88 17.73 16.60
CA ALA A 44 0.49 16.83 17.68
C ALA A 44 -0.15 15.54 17.15
N LEU A 45 -1.10 15.65 16.21
CA LEU A 45 -1.78 14.52 15.59
C LEU A 45 -0.79 13.61 14.86
N THR A 46 0.10 14.18 14.05
CA THR A 46 1.14 13.41 13.35
C THR A 46 2.05 12.67 14.35
N SER A 47 2.42 13.33 15.45
CA SER A 47 3.31 12.73 16.47
C SER A 47 2.71 11.51 17.17
N ILE A 48 1.38 11.39 17.21
CA ILE A 48 0.64 10.27 17.83
C ILE A 48 0.11 9.26 16.81
N GLY A 49 0.59 9.30 15.56
CA GLY A 49 0.27 8.33 14.52
C GLY A 49 -0.99 8.65 13.70
N LEU A 50 -1.54 9.86 13.81
CA LEU A 50 -2.56 10.39 12.91
C LEU A 50 -1.87 11.35 11.91
N GLU A 51 -1.25 10.77 10.88
CA GLU A 51 -0.44 11.53 9.91
C GLU A 51 -1.29 12.56 9.18
N VAL A 52 -0.89 13.84 9.31
CA VAL A 52 -1.53 14.95 8.62
C VAL A 52 -0.85 15.17 7.28
N ASP A 53 -1.56 14.86 6.20
CA ASP A 53 -1.08 15.00 4.83
C ASP A 53 -1.13 16.45 4.34
N SER A 54 -2.18 17.19 4.72
CA SER A 54 -2.32 18.60 4.38
C SER A 54 -3.02 19.40 5.49
N LEU A 55 -2.67 20.68 5.57
CA LEU A 55 -3.32 21.68 6.41
C LEU A 55 -3.62 22.89 5.52
N GLU A 56 -4.90 23.06 5.21
CA GLU A 56 -5.35 24.13 4.31
C GLU A 56 -6.21 25.15 5.06
N GLN A 57 -5.96 26.43 4.85
CA GLN A 57 -6.84 27.49 5.34
C GLN A 57 -8.06 27.55 4.45
N VAL A 58 -9.24 27.40 5.03
CA VAL A 58 -10.53 27.48 4.37
C VAL A 58 -11.22 28.77 4.82
N GLU A 59 -11.54 29.60 3.85
CA GLU A 59 -12.31 30.82 4.09
C GLU A 59 -13.75 30.58 3.68
N GLU A 60 -14.69 31.09 4.46
CA GLU A 60 -16.13 30.97 4.21
C GLU A 60 -16.53 31.47 2.81
N ILE A 61 -15.84 32.51 2.36
CA ILE A 61 -15.92 33.03 1.00
C ILE A 61 -14.52 33.00 0.40
N PRO A 62 -14.34 32.43 -0.80
CA PRO A 62 -13.02 32.35 -1.44
C PRO A 62 -12.34 33.72 -1.53
N GLY A 63 -11.11 33.81 -0.98
CA GLY A 63 -10.35 35.06 -0.91
C GLY A 63 -10.72 35.99 0.24
N GLY A 64 -11.64 35.55 1.14
CA GLY A 64 -11.99 36.26 2.39
C GLY A 64 -12.44 37.69 2.19
N LEU A 65 -12.96 38.02 1.02
CA LEU A 65 -13.30 39.41 0.61
C LEU A 65 -12.12 40.39 0.77
N ALA A 66 -10.88 39.94 0.57
CA ALA A 66 -9.68 40.77 0.66
C ALA A 66 -9.78 41.99 -0.28
N GLY A 67 -9.69 43.19 0.29
CA GLY A 67 -9.83 44.46 -0.46
C GLY A 67 -11.27 45.00 -0.57
N VAL A 68 -12.25 44.29 0.02
CA VAL A 68 -13.60 44.84 0.21
C VAL A 68 -13.69 45.49 1.57
N ILE A 69 -14.19 46.72 1.63
CA ILE A 69 -14.30 47.53 2.85
C ILE A 69 -15.69 48.17 2.96
N VAL A 70 -16.08 48.52 4.18
CA VAL A 70 -17.24 49.36 4.45
C VAL A 70 -16.95 50.75 3.93
N ALA A 71 -17.88 51.36 3.19
CA ALA A 71 -17.81 52.74 2.73
C ALA A 71 -19.16 53.45 2.97
N GLU A 72 -19.13 54.75 3.09
CA GLU A 72 -20.31 55.60 3.22
C GLU A 72 -20.49 56.39 1.93
N VAL A 73 -21.67 56.36 1.37
CA VAL A 73 -22.07 57.22 0.24
C VAL A 73 -22.35 58.61 0.75
N VAL A 74 -21.38 59.52 0.60
CA VAL A 74 -21.51 60.93 1.07
C VAL A 74 -22.36 61.72 0.09
N GLU A 75 -22.09 61.54 -1.24
CA GLU A 75 -22.83 62.19 -2.31
C GLU A 75 -23.24 61.19 -3.35
N CYS A 76 -24.44 61.35 -3.94
CA CYS A 76 -24.95 60.54 -5.03
C CYS A 76 -25.73 61.45 -5.98
N TYR A 77 -25.32 61.49 -7.25
CA TYR A 77 -25.98 62.29 -8.30
C TYR A 77 -25.98 61.54 -9.64
N ASP A 78 -26.91 61.95 -10.53
CA ASP A 78 -27.10 61.28 -11.82
C ASP A 78 -25.86 61.41 -12.71
N HIS A 79 -25.56 60.35 -13.44
CA HIS A 79 -24.45 60.32 -14.38
C HIS A 79 -24.77 61.26 -15.59
N PRO A 80 -23.83 62.16 -16.02
CA PRO A 80 -24.12 63.15 -17.06
C PRO A 80 -24.53 62.52 -18.42
N ASP A 81 -24.11 61.32 -18.73
CA ASP A 81 -24.38 60.65 -20.02
C ASP A 81 -25.20 59.36 -19.86
N SER A 82 -25.97 59.20 -18.77
CA SER A 82 -26.77 57.99 -18.55
C SER A 82 -27.97 58.28 -17.66
N ASP A 83 -29.09 57.65 -17.95
CA ASP A 83 -30.37 57.73 -17.26
C ASP A 83 -30.56 56.68 -16.13
N HIS A 84 -29.60 55.77 -15.98
CA HIS A 84 -29.64 54.66 -15.01
C HIS A 84 -28.32 54.45 -14.26
N LEU A 85 -27.30 55.34 -14.47
CA LEU A 85 -26.07 55.31 -13.72
C LEU A 85 -26.02 56.48 -12.76
N HIS A 86 -25.42 56.23 -11.61
CA HIS A 86 -25.16 57.24 -10.60
C HIS A 86 -23.66 57.40 -10.34
N VAL A 87 -23.22 58.63 -10.11
CA VAL A 87 -21.87 58.94 -9.65
C VAL A 87 -21.91 59.13 -8.15
N THR A 88 -21.13 58.35 -7.42
CA THR A 88 -21.08 58.39 -5.97
C THR A 88 -19.71 58.85 -5.47
N MET A 89 -19.71 59.64 -4.41
CA MET A 89 -18.53 60.06 -3.66
C MET A 89 -18.53 59.30 -2.32
N LEU A 90 -17.54 58.42 -2.15
CA LEU A 90 -17.48 57.47 -1.01
C LEU A 90 -16.46 57.91 0.02
N ASN A 91 -16.86 57.94 1.30
CA ASN A 91 -15.96 57.97 2.45
C ASN A 91 -15.51 56.54 2.77
N THR A 92 -14.24 56.28 2.63
CA THR A 92 -13.62 54.97 2.91
C THR A 92 -12.88 54.93 4.23
N GLY A 93 -13.01 55.93 5.09
CA GLY A 93 -12.21 56.09 6.30
C GLY A 93 -10.79 56.64 6.06
N ALA A 94 -10.35 56.71 4.81
CA ALA A 94 -9.10 57.35 4.41
C ALA A 94 -9.29 58.82 4.07
N PRO A 95 -8.23 59.66 4.10
CA PRO A 95 -8.34 61.08 3.70
C PRO A 95 -8.78 61.24 2.24
N GLY A 96 -9.85 61.98 2.03
CA GLY A 96 -10.45 62.26 0.73
C GLY A 96 -11.60 61.32 0.35
N LEU A 97 -12.46 61.80 -0.57
CA LEU A 97 -13.59 61.00 -1.08
C LEU A 97 -13.18 60.23 -2.32
N LEU A 98 -13.66 59.00 -2.44
CA LEU A 98 -13.40 58.13 -3.60
C LEU A 98 -14.59 58.14 -4.55
N GLN A 99 -14.35 58.50 -5.82
CA GLN A 99 -15.39 58.49 -6.84
C GLN A 99 -15.60 57.09 -7.42
N VAL A 100 -16.87 56.64 -7.41
CA VAL A 100 -17.28 55.35 -7.96
C VAL A 100 -18.59 55.55 -8.79
N VAL A 101 -18.68 54.92 -9.95
CA VAL A 101 -19.90 54.91 -10.74
C VAL A 101 -20.67 53.61 -10.40
N CYS A 102 -21.94 53.75 -10.04
CA CYS A 102 -22.83 52.64 -9.66
C CYS A 102 -24.06 52.58 -10.58
N GLY A 103 -24.43 51.37 -11.00
CA GLY A 103 -25.61 51.10 -11.83
C GLY A 103 -26.83 50.60 -11.05
N ALA A 104 -26.70 50.43 -9.74
CA ALA A 104 -27.78 49.86 -8.94
C ALA A 104 -28.88 50.90 -8.65
N PRO A 105 -30.17 50.53 -8.78
CA PRO A 105 -31.27 51.42 -8.64
C PRO A 105 -31.52 51.91 -7.18
N ASN A 106 -30.93 51.17 -6.21
CA ASN A 106 -31.14 51.45 -4.79
C ASN A 106 -30.02 52.24 -4.14
N VAL A 107 -29.04 52.78 -4.91
CA VAL A 107 -27.94 53.56 -4.36
C VAL A 107 -28.40 54.98 -4.00
N ALA A 108 -28.10 55.45 -2.80
CA ALA A 108 -28.47 56.79 -2.32
C ALA A 108 -27.42 57.34 -1.33
N ALA A 109 -27.39 58.69 -1.24
CA ALA A 109 -26.55 59.36 -0.26
C ALA A 109 -26.96 59.01 1.19
N GLY A 110 -25.99 58.89 2.10
CA GLY A 110 -26.16 58.48 3.49
C GLY A 110 -26.10 56.99 3.77
N GLN A 111 -26.10 56.16 2.73
CA GLN A 111 -25.99 54.70 2.90
C GLN A 111 -24.58 54.23 3.25
N LYS A 112 -24.49 53.13 4.06
CA LYS A 112 -23.29 52.34 4.24
C LYS A 112 -23.34 51.17 3.29
N VAL A 113 -22.26 50.91 2.60
CA VAL A 113 -22.18 49.91 1.52
C VAL A 113 -20.87 49.12 1.57
N LEU A 114 -20.79 47.98 0.91
CA LEU A 114 -19.54 47.27 0.68
C LEU A 114 -18.90 47.69 -0.64
N LEU A 115 -17.66 48.19 -0.55
CA LEU A 115 -16.88 48.69 -1.67
C LEU A 115 -15.69 47.74 -1.93
N ALA A 116 -15.65 47.14 -3.12
CA ALA A 116 -14.48 46.46 -3.66
C ALA A 116 -13.49 47.50 -4.21
N THR A 117 -12.31 47.62 -3.60
CA THR A 117 -11.26 48.57 -3.99
C THR A 117 -10.50 48.10 -5.23
N ILE A 118 -9.71 49.00 -5.86
CA ILE A 118 -8.87 48.63 -7.01
C ILE A 118 -7.88 47.52 -6.61
N GLY A 119 -7.85 46.46 -7.39
CA GLY A 119 -7.00 45.28 -7.11
C GLY A 119 -7.73 44.10 -6.51
N THR A 120 -8.91 44.32 -5.88
CA THR A 120 -9.76 43.25 -5.34
C THR A 120 -10.13 42.23 -6.40
N ARG A 121 -10.13 40.96 -6.02
CA ARG A 121 -10.68 39.86 -6.83
C ARG A 121 -12.00 39.41 -6.23
N LEU A 122 -13.06 39.38 -7.04
CA LEU A 122 -14.37 38.85 -6.73
C LEU A 122 -14.58 37.58 -7.58
N GLY A 123 -14.78 36.42 -6.94
CA GLY A 123 -14.83 35.16 -7.64
C GLY A 123 -13.47 34.74 -8.24
N GLU A 124 -13.51 33.75 -9.18
CA GLU A 124 -12.28 33.20 -9.78
C GLU A 124 -11.61 34.13 -10.80
N ASP A 125 -12.39 34.88 -11.60
CA ASP A 125 -11.88 35.59 -12.77
C ASP A 125 -12.09 37.13 -12.77
N PHE A 126 -12.84 37.69 -11.82
CA PHE A 126 -13.18 39.11 -11.86
C PHE A 126 -12.26 39.95 -10.95
N LYS A 127 -11.44 40.78 -11.58
CA LYS A 127 -10.52 41.70 -10.86
C LYS A 127 -10.93 43.14 -11.08
N ILE A 128 -11.18 43.88 -9.97
CA ILE A 128 -11.51 45.30 -9.97
C ILE A 128 -10.31 46.12 -10.46
N LYS A 129 -10.57 46.95 -11.49
CA LYS A 129 -9.57 47.87 -12.06
C LYS A 129 -10.10 49.27 -12.09
N LYS A 130 -9.22 50.26 -12.07
CA LYS A 130 -9.62 51.64 -12.38
C LYS A 130 -10.21 51.69 -13.80
N SER A 131 -11.43 52.20 -13.94
CA SER A 131 -12.16 52.24 -15.19
C SER A 131 -12.74 53.62 -15.48
N LYS A 132 -13.07 53.90 -16.74
CA LYS A 132 -13.89 55.02 -17.12
C LYS A 132 -15.21 54.52 -17.69
N ILE A 133 -16.31 54.81 -17.02
CA ILE A 133 -17.66 54.42 -17.43
C ILE A 133 -18.32 55.62 -18.05
N ARG A 134 -18.60 55.58 -19.36
CA ARG A 134 -19.12 56.68 -20.15
C ARG A 134 -18.44 58.03 -19.88
N GLY A 135 -17.09 58.04 -19.81
CA GLY A 135 -16.29 59.23 -19.60
C GLY A 135 -15.99 59.59 -18.14
N VAL A 136 -16.73 59.08 -17.17
CA VAL A 136 -16.54 59.32 -15.74
C VAL A 136 -15.64 58.26 -15.10
N GLU A 137 -14.65 58.64 -14.30
CA GLU A 137 -13.75 57.70 -13.62
C GLU A 137 -14.46 56.95 -12.48
N SER A 138 -14.26 55.62 -12.44
CA SER A 138 -14.67 54.75 -11.33
C SER A 138 -13.45 54.08 -10.72
N ASN A 139 -13.24 54.30 -9.41
CA ASN A 139 -12.08 53.85 -8.66
C ASN A 139 -12.42 52.65 -7.72
N GLY A 140 -13.45 51.89 -8.04
CA GLY A 140 -13.92 50.73 -7.27
C GLY A 140 -15.28 50.27 -7.79
N MET A 141 -15.88 49.34 -7.07
CA MET A 141 -17.22 48.83 -7.35
C MET A 141 -17.98 48.65 -6.03
N ILE A 142 -19.17 49.23 -5.95
CA ILE A 142 -20.10 48.93 -4.84
C ILE A 142 -20.80 47.64 -5.19
N CYS A 143 -20.83 46.68 -4.25
CA CYS A 143 -21.16 45.30 -4.52
C CYS A 143 -22.57 44.93 -4.04
N ALA A 144 -23.22 44.02 -4.81
CA ALA A 144 -24.40 43.30 -4.40
C ALA A 144 -24.02 42.02 -3.58
N GLU A 145 -25.01 41.37 -3.00
CA GLU A 145 -24.80 40.17 -2.16
C GLU A 145 -24.26 39.00 -2.98
N ASP A 146 -24.81 38.77 -4.20
CA ASP A 146 -24.38 37.71 -5.08
C ASP A 146 -22.96 37.91 -5.64
N GLU A 147 -22.58 39.18 -5.91
CA GLU A 147 -21.22 39.53 -6.36
C GLU A 147 -20.16 39.27 -5.29
N LEU A 148 -20.55 39.33 -4.01
CA LEU A 148 -19.71 39.02 -2.87
C LEU A 148 -19.76 37.53 -2.47
N GLY A 149 -20.67 36.73 -3.04
CA GLY A 149 -20.89 35.34 -2.67
C GLY A 149 -21.52 35.15 -1.28
N ILE A 150 -22.21 36.15 -0.72
CA ILE A 150 -22.85 36.13 0.61
C ILE A 150 -24.37 35.94 0.53
N GLY A 151 -24.95 36.03 -0.63
CA GLY A 151 -26.39 35.88 -0.87
C GLY A 151 -26.66 35.55 -2.34
N THR A 152 -27.97 35.53 -2.69
CA THR A 152 -28.43 35.26 -4.06
C THR A 152 -29.13 36.48 -4.69
N SER A 153 -29.30 37.57 -3.94
CA SER A 153 -29.98 38.75 -4.40
C SER A 153 -29.09 39.60 -5.34
N HIS A 154 -29.63 39.93 -6.50
CA HIS A 154 -29.05 40.84 -7.50
C HIS A 154 -29.94 42.09 -7.70
N ASP A 155 -30.89 42.34 -6.80
CA ASP A 155 -31.86 43.41 -6.96
C ASP A 155 -31.27 44.81 -6.72
N GLY A 156 -30.01 44.91 -6.29
CA GLY A 156 -29.27 46.13 -6.03
C GLY A 156 -28.07 45.92 -5.13
N ILE A 157 -27.41 47.03 -4.75
CA ILE A 157 -26.26 46.96 -3.84
C ILE A 157 -26.70 46.54 -2.44
N MET A 158 -25.79 45.87 -1.71
CA MET A 158 -25.98 45.54 -0.27
C MET A 158 -25.85 46.81 0.59
N VAL A 159 -26.97 47.22 1.21
CA VAL A 159 -27.01 48.36 2.15
C VAL A 159 -26.80 47.85 3.56
N LEU A 160 -25.80 48.40 4.25
CA LEU A 160 -25.39 47.99 5.59
C LEU A 160 -26.12 48.78 6.66
N ASP A 161 -26.02 48.32 7.92
CA ASP A 161 -26.52 49.05 9.07
C ASP A 161 -25.87 50.47 9.16
N PRO A 162 -26.63 51.52 9.48
CA PRO A 162 -26.11 52.89 9.60
C PRO A 162 -24.95 53.04 10.59
N SER A 163 -24.81 52.15 11.55
CA SER A 163 -23.71 52.13 12.52
C SER A 163 -22.38 51.59 11.96
N ALA A 164 -22.37 51.01 10.76
CA ALA A 164 -21.17 50.46 10.14
C ALA A 164 -20.09 51.54 9.94
N VAL A 165 -18.88 51.25 10.38
CA VAL A 165 -17.75 52.21 10.38
C VAL A 165 -17.01 52.16 9.03
N PRO A 166 -16.95 53.27 8.29
CA PRO A 166 -16.18 53.31 7.04
C PRO A 166 -14.70 52.95 7.23
N GLY A 167 -14.17 52.16 6.33
CA GLY A 167 -12.80 51.62 6.35
C GLY A 167 -12.66 50.23 7.05
N THR A 168 -13.72 49.77 7.72
CA THR A 168 -13.72 48.42 8.30
C THR A 168 -13.65 47.37 7.17
N PRO A 169 -12.72 46.40 7.22
CA PRO A 169 -12.70 45.30 6.25
C PRO A 169 -14.03 44.54 6.26
N ALA A 170 -14.52 44.16 5.08
CA ALA A 170 -15.78 43.42 4.95
C ALA A 170 -15.77 42.11 5.76
N LYS A 171 -14.62 41.40 5.79
CA LYS A 171 -14.41 40.21 6.62
C LYS A 171 -14.75 40.43 8.09
N ASP A 172 -14.27 41.55 8.65
CA ASP A 172 -14.48 41.89 10.07
C ASP A 172 -15.93 42.32 10.34
N TYR A 173 -16.50 43.14 9.45
CA TYR A 173 -17.90 43.58 9.55
C TYR A 173 -18.89 42.42 9.42
N LEU A 174 -18.66 41.48 8.49
CA LEU A 174 -19.52 40.31 8.25
C LEU A 174 -19.20 39.16 9.20
N HIS A 175 -18.19 39.30 10.06
CA HIS A 175 -17.72 38.25 10.97
C HIS A 175 -17.42 36.95 10.27
N LEU A 176 -16.82 37.02 9.05
CA LEU A 176 -16.50 35.85 8.27
C LEU A 176 -15.46 34.97 8.99
N ALA A 177 -15.84 33.74 9.22
CA ALA A 177 -14.99 32.78 9.90
C ALA A 177 -13.86 32.29 8.99
N THR A 178 -12.68 32.12 9.56
CA THR A 178 -11.59 31.38 8.96
C THR A 178 -11.51 30.04 9.66
N ASP A 179 -11.44 28.96 8.89
CA ASP A 179 -11.24 27.60 9.37
C ASP A 179 -9.96 27.01 8.79
N PHE A 180 -9.53 25.88 9.33
CA PHE A 180 -8.44 25.09 8.78
C PHE A 180 -8.93 23.66 8.56
N LEU A 181 -8.77 23.18 7.35
CA LEU A 181 -9.03 21.79 6.99
C LEU A 181 -7.76 20.97 7.21
N ILE A 182 -7.86 19.98 8.08
CA ILE A 182 -6.80 19.02 8.38
C ILE A 182 -7.15 17.72 7.66
N GLU A 183 -6.35 17.30 6.70
CA GLU A 183 -6.50 16.00 6.05
C GLU A 183 -5.60 14.97 6.72
N ILE A 184 -6.20 13.92 7.27
CA ILE A 184 -5.51 12.85 8.01
C ILE A 184 -5.54 11.56 7.20
N GLY A 185 -4.38 11.00 6.91
CA GLY A 185 -4.21 9.68 6.31
C GLY A 185 -4.45 8.58 7.35
N LEU A 186 -5.64 7.95 7.32
CA LEU A 186 -5.98 6.90 8.28
C LEU A 186 -5.50 5.53 7.81
N THR A 187 -4.74 4.84 8.65
CA THR A 187 -4.46 3.42 8.49
C THR A 187 -5.73 2.58 8.76
N ALA A 188 -5.78 1.36 8.23
CA ALA A 188 -6.99 0.53 8.29
C ALA A 188 -7.45 0.18 9.71
N ASN A 189 -6.53 0.14 10.69
CA ASN A 189 -6.79 -0.14 12.11
C ASN A 189 -7.29 1.09 12.90
N ARG A 190 -7.20 2.31 12.32
CA ARG A 190 -7.53 3.56 13.01
C ARG A 190 -8.91 4.11 12.63
N VAL A 191 -9.92 3.23 12.49
CA VAL A 191 -11.32 3.63 12.26
C VAL A 191 -11.89 4.46 13.42
N ASP A 192 -11.36 4.29 14.63
CA ASP A 192 -11.67 5.09 15.81
C ASP A 192 -11.47 6.60 15.59
N ALA A 193 -10.46 6.97 14.78
CA ALA A 193 -10.16 8.35 14.41
C ALA A 193 -10.91 8.83 13.13
N ALA A 194 -11.84 8.02 12.58
CA ALA A 194 -12.65 8.41 11.41
C ALA A 194 -13.80 9.39 11.78
N SER A 195 -13.58 10.28 12.76
CA SER A 195 -14.55 11.25 13.27
C SER A 195 -13.86 12.38 14.04
N HIS A 196 -14.58 13.52 14.21
CA HIS A 196 -14.07 14.62 15.02
C HIS A 196 -13.90 14.23 16.49
N ILE A 197 -14.86 13.49 17.09
CA ILE A 197 -14.76 13.00 18.48
C ILE A 197 -13.59 12.00 18.62
N GLY A 198 -13.37 11.13 17.64
CA GLY A 198 -12.26 10.18 17.66
C GLY A 198 -10.90 10.89 17.67
N VAL A 199 -10.71 11.87 16.78
CA VAL A 199 -9.49 12.70 16.75
C VAL A 199 -9.35 13.52 18.04
N ALA A 200 -10.45 14.06 18.58
CA ALA A 200 -10.43 14.81 19.84
C ALA A 200 -9.99 13.95 21.04
N ARG A 201 -10.38 12.66 21.09
CA ARG A 201 -9.94 11.72 22.14
C ARG A 201 -8.44 11.49 22.13
N ASP A 202 -7.87 11.26 20.95
CA ASP A 202 -6.44 11.05 20.81
C ASP A 202 -5.64 12.31 21.15
N LEU A 203 -6.08 13.47 20.64
CA LEU A 203 -5.47 14.74 20.96
C LEU A 203 -5.56 15.03 22.48
N TYR A 204 -6.68 14.71 23.11
CA TYR A 204 -6.85 14.85 24.57
C TYR A 204 -5.82 14.03 25.35
N ALA A 205 -5.61 12.76 24.98
CA ALA A 205 -4.63 11.90 25.65
C ALA A 205 -3.20 12.48 25.54
N TYR A 206 -2.83 12.93 24.35
CA TYR A 206 -1.54 13.60 24.10
C TYR A 206 -1.38 14.87 24.94
N LEU A 207 -2.36 15.77 24.92
CA LEU A 207 -2.30 17.05 25.65
C LEU A 207 -2.20 16.83 27.16
N LYS A 208 -2.99 15.87 27.69
CA LYS A 208 -2.96 15.52 29.13
C LYS A 208 -1.61 14.99 29.56
N LEU A 209 -1.01 14.08 28.77
CA LEU A 209 0.30 13.53 29.08
C LEU A 209 1.38 14.62 29.10
N ASN A 210 1.30 15.56 28.16
CA ASN A 210 2.26 16.67 28.04
C ASN A 210 1.96 17.86 28.97
N GLY A 211 0.96 17.76 29.89
CA GLY A 211 0.61 18.81 30.84
C GLY A 211 0.02 20.07 30.22
N ILE A 212 -0.50 19.96 28.99
CA ILE A 212 -1.16 21.08 28.28
C ILE A 212 -2.61 21.15 28.76
N PRO A 213 -3.09 22.32 29.21
CA PRO A 213 -4.46 22.49 29.66
C PRO A 213 -5.46 22.16 28.55
N CYS A 214 -6.36 21.20 28.80
CA CYS A 214 -7.38 20.82 27.83
C CYS A 214 -8.59 20.18 28.52
N ARG A 215 -9.74 20.22 27.85
CA ARG A 215 -10.98 19.57 28.28
C ARG A 215 -11.66 18.92 27.09
N LEU A 216 -12.03 17.65 27.25
CA LEU A 216 -12.83 16.90 26.27
C LEU A 216 -14.33 17.08 26.63
N GLU A 217 -15.14 17.51 25.67
CA GLU A 217 -16.58 17.77 25.81
C GLU A 217 -17.34 16.95 24.76
N ILE A 218 -18.02 15.90 25.22
CA ILE A 218 -18.86 15.07 24.33
C ILE A 218 -20.31 15.52 24.52
N PRO A 219 -21.09 15.75 23.43
CA PRO A 219 -22.49 16.16 23.54
C PRO A 219 -23.32 15.22 24.40
N ASP A 220 -24.10 15.77 25.33
CA ASP A 220 -24.99 14.98 26.17
C ASP A 220 -26.26 14.59 25.40
N VAL A 221 -26.68 13.34 25.54
CA VAL A 221 -27.91 12.78 24.94
C VAL A 221 -28.94 12.33 26.00
N SER A 222 -28.72 12.67 27.28
CA SER A 222 -29.58 12.26 28.38
C SER A 222 -30.96 12.89 28.32
N SER A 223 -31.11 13.99 27.62
CA SER A 223 -32.40 14.68 27.40
C SER A 223 -33.34 13.94 26.44
N PHE A 224 -32.85 12.95 25.70
CA PHE A 224 -33.69 12.14 24.81
C PHE A 224 -34.71 11.35 25.59
N SER A 225 -35.96 11.52 25.27
CA SER A 225 -37.11 10.77 25.86
C SER A 225 -37.78 9.89 24.81
N GLU A 226 -37.98 8.65 25.13
CA GLU A 226 -38.78 7.75 24.29
C GLU A 226 -40.25 8.21 24.28
N GLY A 227 -40.91 8.04 23.15
CA GLY A 227 -42.33 8.32 23.01
C GLY A 227 -43.18 7.34 23.80
N PRO A 228 -44.51 7.54 23.87
CA PRO A 228 -45.42 6.64 24.54
C PRO A 228 -45.38 5.24 23.95
N GLU A 229 -45.57 4.23 24.78
CA GLU A 229 -45.53 2.82 24.30
C GLU A 229 -46.60 2.59 23.21
N GLY A 230 -46.18 2.04 22.10
CA GLY A 230 -47.05 1.65 20.98
C GLY A 230 -46.22 1.11 19.83
N VAL A 231 -46.77 0.12 19.13
CA VAL A 231 -46.23 -0.41 17.89
C VAL A 231 -47.14 0.04 16.78
N CYS A 232 -46.61 0.42 15.63
CA CYS A 232 -47.41 0.83 14.47
C CYS A 232 -48.34 -0.30 14.03
N THR A 233 -49.64 -0.06 14.08
CA THR A 233 -50.68 -1.05 13.80
C THR A 233 -51.56 -0.69 12.62
N SER A 234 -51.54 0.60 12.19
CA SER A 234 -52.38 1.08 11.09
C SER A 234 -51.60 1.15 9.77
N PRO A 235 -52.12 0.58 8.68
CA PRO A 235 -51.51 0.71 7.37
C PRO A 235 -51.63 2.14 6.78
N ASP A 236 -52.52 2.99 7.34
CA ASP A 236 -52.77 4.35 6.80
C ASP A 236 -52.08 5.45 7.61
N SER A 237 -51.54 5.16 8.80
CA SER A 237 -50.83 6.12 9.64
C SER A 237 -49.82 5.46 10.55
N ILE A 238 -48.69 6.16 10.81
CA ILE A 238 -47.65 5.69 11.75
C ILE A 238 -48.08 6.12 13.16
N ASP A 239 -48.81 5.28 13.87
CA ASP A 239 -49.37 5.52 15.19
C ASP A 239 -48.45 5.10 16.36
N GLY A 240 -47.34 4.41 16.06
CA GLY A 240 -46.36 3.91 17.02
C GLY A 240 -44.98 3.68 16.39
N ALA A 241 -44.09 3.02 17.11
CA ALA A 241 -42.79 2.65 16.62
C ALA A 241 -42.90 1.59 15.52
N ILE A 242 -42.18 1.77 14.40
CA ILE A 242 -42.04 0.77 13.35
C ILE A 242 -41.19 -0.38 13.88
N PRO A 243 -41.73 -1.63 13.95
CA PRO A 243 -40.98 -2.75 14.48
C PRO A 243 -39.85 -3.20 13.58
N VAL A 244 -38.79 -3.69 14.20
CA VAL A 244 -37.60 -4.22 13.50
C VAL A 244 -37.49 -5.73 13.71
N GLU A 245 -37.32 -6.48 12.64
CA GLU A 245 -36.98 -7.89 12.65
C GLU A 245 -35.64 -8.14 11.98
N VAL A 246 -34.71 -8.77 12.71
CA VAL A 246 -33.38 -9.13 12.16
C VAL A 246 -33.33 -10.63 11.93
N LEU A 247 -33.41 -11.03 10.65
CA LEU A 247 -33.31 -12.43 10.23
C LEU A 247 -31.85 -12.86 10.06
N ALA A 248 -30.96 -11.93 9.65
CA ALA A 248 -29.54 -12.16 9.45
C ALA A 248 -28.71 -11.60 10.61
N SER A 249 -28.83 -12.18 11.79
CA SER A 249 -28.15 -11.73 13.01
C SER A 249 -26.62 -11.84 12.96
N ASP A 250 -26.07 -12.71 12.10
CA ASP A 250 -24.63 -12.82 11.80
C ASP A 250 -24.11 -11.61 11.02
N GLY A 251 -24.96 -11.03 10.15
CA GLY A 251 -24.68 -9.83 9.35
C GLY A 251 -24.94 -8.52 10.10
N ALA A 252 -25.95 -8.48 11.00
CA ALA A 252 -26.32 -7.33 11.80
C ALA A 252 -26.49 -7.74 13.28
N PRO A 253 -25.37 -7.89 14.04
CA PRO A 253 -25.42 -8.32 15.44
C PRO A 253 -26.11 -7.34 16.37
N ARG A 254 -26.17 -6.06 16.01
CA ARG A 254 -26.87 -5.02 16.75
C ARG A 254 -27.53 -4.03 15.78
N TYR A 255 -28.80 -3.72 16.02
CA TYR A 255 -29.59 -2.81 15.21
C TYR A 255 -30.50 -1.99 16.10
N ALA A 256 -30.56 -0.68 15.89
CA ALA A 256 -31.45 0.22 16.58
C ALA A 256 -32.24 1.07 15.58
N GLY A 257 -33.54 1.21 15.77
CA GLY A 257 -34.44 2.05 14.97
C GLY A 257 -35.24 3.00 15.82
N ILE A 258 -35.36 4.26 15.42
CA ILE A 258 -36.21 5.28 16.05
C ILE A 258 -37.20 5.79 15.01
N THR A 259 -38.51 5.74 15.32
CA THR A 259 -39.54 6.34 14.47
C THR A 259 -39.80 7.77 14.97
N ILE A 260 -39.75 8.74 14.06
CA ILE A 260 -39.94 10.18 14.35
C ILE A 260 -41.02 10.71 13.39
N ARG A 261 -42.04 11.32 13.98
CA ARG A 261 -43.22 11.87 13.28
C ARG A 261 -43.20 13.40 13.21
N ASP A 262 -44.03 13.92 12.32
CA ASP A 262 -44.28 15.36 12.17
C ASP A 262 -42.99 16.13 11.84
N VAL A 263 -42.10 15.51 11.06
CA VAL A 263 -40.86 16.11 10.61
C VAL A 263 -41.16 17.09 9.47
N LYS A 264 -40.53 18.24 9.50
CA LYS A 264 -40.56 19.24 8.45
C LYS A 264 -39.21 19.25 7.75
N VAL A 265 -39.14 18.64 6.58
CA VAL A 265 -37.96 18.64 5.74
C VAL A 265 -37.75 20.02 5.13
N GLY A 266 -36.54 20.53 5.19
CA GLY A 266 -36.14 21.83 4.69
C GLY A 266 -34.63 22.04 4.76
N PRO A 267 -34.12 23.21 4.43
CA PRO A 267 -32.70 23.50 4.52
C PRO A 267 -32.20 23.40 5.97
N SER A 268 -31.01 22.87 6.16
CA SER A 268 -30.31 22.82 7.43
C SER A 268 -29.96 24.23 7.94
N PRO A 269 -29.83 24.46 9.25
CA PRO A 269 -29.37 25.75 9.77
C PRO A 269 -27.94 26.05 9.29
N GLU A 270 -27.65 27.34 9.15
CA GLU A 270 -26.40 27.83 8.56
C GLU A 270 -25.14 27.25 9.24
N TRP A 271 -25.15 27.13 10.57
CA TRP A 271 -24.02 26.61 11.32
C TRP A 271 -23.69 25.12 10.93
N MET A 272 -24.71 24.31 10.62
CA MET A 272 -24.54 22.94 10.20
C MET A 272 -24.06 22.86 8.75
N GLN A 273 -24.65 23.68 7.87
CA GLN A 273 -24.20 23.78 6.49
C GLN A 273 -22.73 24.18 6.42
N LYS A 274 -22.29 25.19 7.19
CA LYS A 274 -20.88 25.64 7.24
C LYS A 274 -19.94 24.53 7.68
N LYS A 275 -20.30 23.74 8.70
CA LYS A 275 -19.49 22.60 9.17
C LYS A 275 -19.38 21.49 8.11
N LEU A 276 -20.47 21.16 7.46
CA LEU A 276 -20.45 20.14 6.40
C LEU A 276 -19.63 20.59 5.18
N LEU A 277 -19.84 21.85 4.76
CA LEU A 277 -19.08 22.44 3.65
C LEU A 277 -17.59 22.53 3.94
N SER A 278 -17.18 22.82 5.19
CA SER A 278 -15.76 22.94 5.57
C SER A 278 -14.98 21.63 5.38
N ILE A 279 -15.66 20.48 5.43
CA ILE A 279 -15.07 19.16 5.17
C ILE A 279 -15.40 18.62 3.77
N GLY A 280 -16.05 19.44 2.93
CA GLY A 280 -16.36 19.10 1.54
C GLY A 280 -17.65 18.30 1.34
N LEU A 281 -18.54 18.21 2.33
CA LEU A 281 -19.85 17.61 2.21
C LEU A 281 -20.87 18.66 1.78
N ARG A 282 -21.64 18.37 0.72
CA ARG A 282 -22.70 19.27 0.22
C ARG A 282 -23.97 19.09 1.05
N PRO A 283 -24.52 20.14 1.67
CA PRO A 283 -25.83 20.09 2.34
C PRO A 283 -26.95 19.69 1.35
N ILE A 284 -27.90 18.90 1.82
CA ILE A 284 -29.06 18.41 1.06
C ILE A 284 -30.36 18.90 1.69
N ASN A 285 -30.68 18.42 2.88
CA ASN A 285 -31.78 18.85 3.73
C ASN A 285 -31.46 18.52 5.18
N ASN A 286 -32.23 19.12 6.10
CA ASN A 286 -31.98 19.02 7.54
C ASN A 286 -31.89 17.57 8.07
N VAL A 287 -32.69 16.62 7.56
CA VAL A 287 -32.68 15.23 8.02
C VAL A 287 -31.43 14.49 7.53
N VAL A 288 -31.13 14.58 6.24
CA VAL A 288 -29.95 13.92 5.65
C VAL A 288 -28.66 14.54 6.18
N ASP A 289 -28.64 15.86 6.34
CA ASP A 289 -27.48 16.59 6.87
C ASP A 289 -27.21 16.24 8.32
N ILE A 290 -28.24 16.01 9.15
CA ILE A 290 -28.10 15.51 10.52
C ILE A 290 -27.45 14.13 10.53
N THR A 291 -27.87 13.20 9.65
CA THR A 291 -27.22 11.89 9.60
C THR A 291 -25.76 11.98 9.20
N ASN A 292 -25.43 12.81 8.22
CA ASN A 292 -24.05 13.09 7.80
C ASN A 292 -23.25 13.78 8.92
N PHE A 293 -23.83 14.75 9.58
CA PHE A 293 -23.22 15.47 10.69
C PHE A 293 -22.84 14.51 11.83
N VAL A 294 -23.78 13.67 12.29
CA VAL A 294 -23.55 12.71 13.38
C VAL A 294 -22.55 11.63 12.96
N GLN A 295 -22.54 11.22 11.69
CA GLN A 295 -21.51 10.31 11.17
C GLN A 295 -20.11 10.92 11.27
N MET A 296 -19.94 12.19 10.86
CA MET A 296 -18.65 12.88 10.95
C MET A 296 -18.28 13.31 12.37
N GLU A 297 -19.27 13.49 13.23
CA GLU A 297 -19.11 13.73 14.67
C GLU A 297 -18.59 12.50 15.40
N THR A 298 -19.23 11.33 15.21
CA THR A 298 -19.07 10.12 16.05
C THR A 298 -18.30 8.97 15.37
N GLY A 299 -18.19 9.00 14.05
CA GLY A 299 -17.64 7.89 13.25
C GLY A 299 -18.65 6.77 12.97
N HIS A 300 -19.92 6.94 13.37
CA HIS A 300 -20.94 5.93 13.17
C HIS A 300 -21.93 6.33 12.06
N PRO A 301 -22.00 5.55 10.95
CA PRO A 301 -22.96 5.81 9.89
C PRO A 301 -24.41 5.62 10.36
N LEU A 302 -25.26 6.53 9.95
CA LEU A 302 -26.71 6.50 10.18
C LEU A 302 -27.44 6.55 8.84
N HIS A 303 -28.66 6.04 8.79
CA HIS A 303 -29.52 6.19 7.63
C HIS A 303 -30.94 6.62 8.04
N ALA A 304 -31.57 7.46 7.24
CA ALA A 304 -32.94 7.92 7.45
C ALA A 304 -33.80 7.46 6.29
N PHE A 305 -34.86 6.71 6.57
CA PHE A 305 -35.86 6.29 5.60
C PHE A 305 -37.12 7.15 5.71
N ASP A 306 -37.76 7.43 4.58
CA ASP A 306 -39.15 7.88 4.60
C ASP A 306 -40.03 6.74 5.12
N ALA A 307 -40.68 6.97 6.25
CA ALA A 307 -41.47 5.94 6.91
C ALA A 307 -42.67 5.47 6.05
N SER A 308 -43.20 6.33 5.17
CA SER A 308 -44.27 5.98 4.22
C SER A 308 -43.84 4.94 3.18
N CYS A 309 -42.55 4.85 2.87
CA CYS A 309 -41.96 3.88 1.94
C CYS A 309 -41.73 2.50 2.60
N ILE A 310 -41.90 2.39 3.94
CA ILE A 310 -41.75 1.11 4.67
C ILE A 310 -43.06 0.32 4.56
N LEU A 311 -43.22 -0.36 3.43
CA LEU A 311 -44.41 -1.14 3.16
C LEU A 311 -44.61 -2.24 4.23
N GLY A 312 -45.85 -2.34 4.73
CA GLY A 312 -46.20 -3.24 5.83
C GLY A 312 -45.74 -2.77 7.21
N HIS A 313 -45.26 -1.50 7.32
CA HIS A 313 -44.85 -0.86 8.58
C HIS A 313 -43.89 -1.73 9.41
N LYS A 314 -42.94 -2.38 8.76
CA LYS A 314 -41.95 -3.24 9.38
C LYS A 314 -40.63 -3.21 8.64
N VAL A 315 -39.55 -3.01 9.35
CA VAL A 315 -38.18 -3.12 8.82
C VAL A 315 -37.68 -4.55 9.06
N VAL A 316 -37.14 -5.16 7.98
CA VAL A 316 -36.60 -6.51 8.01
C VAL A 316 -35.14 -6.48 7.55
N VAL A 317 -34.22 -6.89 8.41
CA VAL A 317 -32.81 -7.06 8.06
C VAL A 317 -32.55 -8.49 7.65
N ARG A 318 -32.26 -8.72 6.37
CA ARG A 318 -32.13 -10.05 5.79
C ARG A 318 -30.98 -10.14 4.79
N ARG A 319 -30.65 -11.35 4.37
CA ARG A 319 -29.85 -11.55 3.17
C ARG A 319 -30.72 -11.30 1.93
N ALA A 320 -30.11 -10.77 0.86
CA ALA A 320 -30.78 -10.62 -0.42
C ALA A 320 -31.09 -11.99 -1.05
N GLU A 321 -32.03 -12.05 -1.96
CA GLU A 321 -32.22 -13.20 -2.82
C GLU A 321 -31.21 -13.18 -3.97
N GLU A 322 -30.77 -14.33 -4.45
CA GLU A 322 -29.80 -14.37 -5.54
C GLU A 322 -30.41 -13.78 -6.81
N GLY A 323 -29.78 -12.74 -7.36
CA GLY A 323 -30.27 -12.02 -8.53
C GLY A 323 -31.35 -10.97 -8.23
N GLU A 324 -31.69 -10.70 -6.96
CA GLU A 324 -32.63 -9.63 -6.57
C GLU A 324 -32.22 -8.30 -7.19
N LYS A 325 -33.16 -7.61 -7.85
CA LYS A 325 -32.92 -6.32 -8.50
C LYS A 325 -33.10 -5.19 -7.50
N PHE A 326 -32.14 -4.27 -7.48
CA PHE A 326 -32.11 -3.15 -6.57
C PHE A 326 -31.52 -1.90 -7.24
N VAL A 327 -32.25 -0.79 -7.17
CA VAL A 327 -31.77 0.49 -7.69
C VAL A 327 -31.21 1.32 -6.54
N THR A 328 -29.95 1.67 -6.65
CA THR A 328 -29.21 2.48 -5.66
C THR A 328 -29.43 3.98 -5.89
N LEU A 329 -29.15 4.83 -4.88
CA LEU A 329 -29.30 6.31 -4.93
C LEU A 329 -28.58 7.00 -6.11
N ASP A 330 -27.63 6.32 -6.76
CA ASP A 330 -26.98 6.78 -7.99
C ASP A 330 -27.76 6.45 -9.26
N GLY A 331 -28.98 5.90 -9.14
CA GLY A 331 -29.84 5.51 -10.27
C GLY A 331 -29.40 4.24 -10.99
N VAL A 332 -28.44 3.48 -10.45
CA VAL A 332 -27.90 2.26 -11.07
C VAL A 332 -28.64 1.02 -10.58
N GLU A 333 -29.21 0.24 -11.52
CA GLU A 333 -29.79 -1.08 -11.20
C GLU A 333 -28.66 -2.09 -10.96
N ARG A 334 -28.70 -2.76 -9.81
CA ARG A 334 -27.74 -3.79 -9.40
C ARG A 334 -28.44 -5.13 -9.23
N SER A 335 -27.72 -6.22 -9.52
CA SER A 335 -28.15 -7.58 -9.24
C SER A 335 -27.45 -8.05 -7.98
N LEU A 336 -28.23 -8.31 -6.93
CA LEU A 336 -27.73 -8.66 -5.61
C LEU A 336 -27.34 -10.14 -5.53
N SER A 337 -26.45 -10.47 -4.64
CA SER A 337 -26.09 -11.84 -4.30
C SER A 337 -26.72 -12.23 -2.96
N SER A 338 -26.96 -13.52 -2.77
CA SER A 338 -27.43 -14.09 -1.51
C SER A 338 -26.49 -13.87 -0.32
N GLU A 339 -25.25 -13.42 -0.56
CA GLU A 339 -24.33 -12.98 0.51
C GLU A 339 -24.51 -11.51 0.91
N ASP A 340 -25.23 -10.71 0.10
CA ASP A 340 -25.44 -9.29 0.38
C ASP A 340 -26.46 -9.11 1.51
N LEU A 341 -26.16 -8.22 2.45
CA LEU A 341 -27.07 -7.84 3.52
C LEU A 341 -27.92 -6.65 3.07
N VAL A 342 -29.21 -6.73 3.26
CA VAL A 342 -30.16 -5.67 2.90
C VAL A 342 -31.05 -5.29 4.07
N ILE A 343 -31.38 -4.00 4.15
CA ILE A 343 -32.51 -3.51 4.93
C ILE A 343 -33.71 -3.51 4.01
N ALA A 344 -34.76 -4.22 4.36
CA ALA A 344 -35.94 -4.42 3.53
C ALA A 344 -37.20 -4.01 4.28
N ASN A 345 -38.27 -3.74 3.57
CA ASN A 345 -39.62 -3.77 4.09
C ASN A 345 -40.22 -5.19 3.90
N THR A 346 -41.50 -5.36 4.08
CA THR A 346 -42.15 -6.69 3.91
C THR A 346 -42.15 -7.19 2.46
N CYS A 347 -41.82 -6.35 1.46
CA CYS A 347 -41.96 -6.64 0.03
C CYS A 347 -40.62 -6.66 -0.70
N LYS A 348 -39.72 -5.70 -0.43
CA LYS A 348 -38.48 -5.48 -1.21
C LYS A 348 -37.35 -4.89 -0.37
N ALA A 349 -36.12 -4.97 -0.89
CA ALA A 349 -34.97 -4.27 -0.34
C ALA A 349 -35.13 -2.76 -0.46
N MET A 350 -34.69 -2.01 0.56
CA MET A 350 -34.71 -0.55 0.64
C MET A 350 -33.29 0.04 0.71
N CYS A 351 -32.32 -0.73 1.21
CA CYS A 351 -30.93 -0.28 1.35
C CYS A 351 -29.98 -1.48 1.31
N LEU A 352 -28.81 -1.31 0.68
CA LEU A 352 -27.66 -2.19 0.91
C LEU A 352 -27.06 -1.85 2.27
N ALA A 353 -27.30 -2.70 3.26
CA ALA A 353 -26.97 -2.47 4.65
C ALA A 353 -25.54 -1.99 4.85
N GLY A 354 -25.38 -0.80 5.44
CA GLY A 354 -24.09 -0.20 5.74
C GLY A 354 -23.21 0.18 4.53
N VAL A 355 -23.75 0.11 3.32
CA VAL A 355 -23.03 0.43 2.06
C VAL A 355 -23.68 1.61 1.34
N PHE A 356 -24.96 1.46 0.89
CA PHE A 356 -25.57 2.50 0.07
C PHE A 356 -27.10 2.40 0.08
N GLY A 357 -27.78 3.54 0.19
CA GLY A 357 -29.25 3.64 0.19
C GLY A 357 -29.88 3.30 -1.16
N GLY A 358 -31.17 2.99 -1.16
CA GLY A 358 -31.99 2.82 -2.35
C GLY A 358 -32.70 4.09 -2.74
N GLU A 359 -32.94 4.27 -4.05
CA GLU A 359 -33.56 5.45 -4.65
C GLU A 359 -34.97 5.72 -4.10
N GLU A 360 -35.77 4.66 -3.92
CA GLU A 360 -37.21 4.79 -3.62
C GLU A 360 -37.52 4.99 -2.14
N SER A 361 -36.56 4.85 -1.25
CA SER A 361 -36.80 4.86 0.23
C SER A 361 -36.17 6.05 0.94
N GLY A 362 -35.53 6.94 0.22
CA GLY A 362 -34.86 8.13 0.76
C GLY A 362 -35.83 9.22 1.20
N VAL A 363 -35.35 10.09 2.07
CA VAL A 363 -36.08 11.28 2.54
C VAL A 363 -36.20 12.30 1.42
N THR A 364 -37.41 12.82 1.21
CA THR A 364 -37.76 13.83 0.21
C THR A 364 -38.35 15.07 0.89
N ASP A 365 -38.55 16.16 0.14
CA ASP A 365 -39.16 17.39 0.65
C ASP A 365 -40.62 17.18 1.14
N SER A 366 -41.27 16.10 0.73
CA SER A 366 -42.63 15.73 1.13
C SER A 366 -42.69 14.77 2.31
N THR A 367 -41.56 14.31 2.82
CA THR A 367 -41.48 13.37 3.93
C THR A 367 -41.93 14.06 5.24
N THR A 368 -42.87 13.42 5.94
CA THR A 368 -43.40 13.88 7.24
C THR A 368 -43.00 12.97 8.41
N ASP A 369 -42.68 11.71 8.12
CA ASP A 369 -42.34 10.74 9.13
C ASP A 369 -41.07 9.99 8.70
N VAL A 370 -40.15 9.82 9.62
CA VAL A 370 -38.82 9.27 9.37
C VAL A 370 -38.58 8.06 10.24
N PHE A 371 -38.00 7.01 9.67
CA PHE A 371 -37.40 5.91 10.43
C PHE A 371 -35.88 6.08 10.38
N LEU A 372 -35.29 6.35 11.54
CA LEU A 372 -33.85 6.54 11.72
C LEU A 372 -33.20 5.23 12.10
N GLU A 373 -32.23 4.77 11.28
CA GLU A 373 -31.42 3.57 11.49
C GLU A 373 -30.07 3.91 12.13
N SER A 374 -29.69 3.11 13.12
CA SER A 374 -28.33 3.04 13.65
C SER A 374 -27.97 1.58 13.92
N ALA A 375 -26.97 1.03 13.19
CA ALA A 375 -26.71 -0.41 13.26
C ALA A 375 -25.21 -0.75 13.20
N TYR A 376 -24.83 -1.83 13.86
CA TYR A 376 -23.51 -2.46 13.71
C TYR A 376 -23.63 -3.64 12.76
N PHE A 377 -22.92 -3.55 11.66
CA PHE A 377 -22.86 -4.58 10.63
C PHE A 377 -21.55 -5.35 10.69
N ASN A 378 -21.56 -6.61 10.28
CA ASN A 378 -20.37 -7.42 10.19
C ASN A 378 -19.40 -6.84 9.13
N PRO A 379 -18.20 -6.41 9.54
CA PRO A 379 -17.25 -5.71 8.63
C PRO A 379 -16.88 -6.53 7.40
N VAL A 380 -16.76 -7.86 7.54
CA VAL A 380 -16.42 -8.77 6.43
C VAL A 380 -17.54 -8.82 5.40
N SER A 381 -18.81 -8.87 5.86
CA SER A 381 -19.99 -8.84 4.99
C SER A 381 -20.03 -7.54 4.18
N ILE A 382 -19.86 -6.39 4.86
CA ILE A 382 -19.86 -5.08 4.21
C ILE A 382 -18.73 -4.94 3.20
N ARG A 383 -17.50 -5.36 3.54
CA ARG A 383 -16.36 -5.34 2.62
C ARG A 383 -16.61 -6.18 1.37
N LYS A 384 -17.20 -7.37 1.50
CA LYS A 384 -17.53 -8.23 0.37
C LYS A 384 -18.56 -7.57 -0.56
N THR A 385 -19.64 -7.01 0.01
CA THR A 385 -20.69 -6.31 -0.72
C THR A 385 -20.16 -5.06 -1.42
N SER A 386 -19.45 -4.18 -0.70
CA SER A 386 -18.83 -2.98 -1.24
C SER A 386 -17.90 -3.30 -2.44
N LYS A 387 -17.05 -4.33 -2.30
CA LYS A 387 -16.17 -4.77 -3.37
C LYS A 387 -16.92 -5.38 -4.56
N ARG A 388 -17.94 -6.19 -4.32
CA ARG A 388 -18.74 -6.86 -5.37
C ARG A 388 -19.44 -5.83 -6.27
N HIS A 389 -20.02 -4.80 -5.67
CA HIS A 389 -20.75 -3.77 -6.40
C HIS A 389 -19.91 -2.55 -6.80
N GLY A 390 -18.61 -2.51 -6.41
CA GLY A 390 -17.71 -1.38 -6.69
C GLY A 390 -18.10 -0.08 -5.95
N LEU A 391 -18.86 -0.19 -4.85
CA LEU A 391 -19.36 0.93 -4.07
C LEU A 391 -18.40 1.30 -2.94
N LYS A 392 -17.85 2.50 -3.00
CA LYS A 392 -17.01 3.07 -1.95
C LYS A 392 -17.66 4.35 -1.44
N THR A 393 -18.27 4.28 -0.28
CA THR A 393 -18.96 5.38 0.38
C THR A 393 -18.33 5.65 1.75
N ASP A 394 -18.60 6.82 2.36
CA ASP A 394 -18.18 7.14 3.72
C ASP A 394 -18.74 6.15 4.75
N ALA A 395 -19.93 5.64 4.53
CA ALA A 395 -20.56 4.61 5.36
C ALA A 395 -19.84 3.26 5.21
N SER A 396 -19.60 2.80 3.96
CA SER A 396 -18.90 1.55 3.71
C SER A 396 -17.46 1.58 4.23
N PHE A 397 -16.77 2.72 4.11
CA PHE A 397 -15.43 2.92 4.64
C PHE A 397 -15.33 2.66 6.15
N ARG A 398 -16.30 3.15 6.92
CA ARG A 398 -16.35 2.96 8.38
C ARG A 398 -16.79 1.55 8.76
N ASN A 399 -17.88 1.08 8.16
CA ASN A 399 -18.46 -0.23 8.49
C ASN A 399 -17.53 -1.40 8.08
N GLU A 400 -16.85 -1.34 6.94
CA GLU A 400 -15.94 -2.41 6.50
C GLU A 400 -14.66 -2.54 7.34
N ARG A 401 -14.32 -1.51 8.14
CA ARG A 401 -13.19 -1.51 9.07
C ARG A 401 -13.61 -1.86 10.50
N GLY A 402 -14.90 -1.86 10.78
CA GLY A 402 -15.47 -2.11 12.12
C GLY A 402 -15.74 -0.82 12.88
N ALA A 403 -16.94 -0.26 12.71
CA ALA A 403 -17.42 0.84 13.53
C ALA A 403 -17.59 0.39 15.00
N ASP A 404 -17.60 1.36 15.95
CA ASP A 404 -17.79 1.06 17.36
C ASP A 404 -19.18 0.38 17.61
N PRO A 405 -19.23 -0.87 18.07
CA PRO A 405 -20.50 -1.55 18.29
C PRO A 405 -21.30 -1.02 19.49
N LEU A 406 -20.68 -0.22 20.36
CA LEU A 406 -21.35 0.30 21.54
C LEU A 406 -21.86 1.75 21.37
N VAL A 407 -21.44 2.48 20.34
CA VAL A 407 -21.87 3.87 20.09
C VAL A 407 -23.30 3.98 19.50
N ILE A 408 -23.89 2.88 19.02
CA ILE A 408 -25.15 2.83 18.28
C ILE A 408 -26.28 3.59 18.97
N GLY A 409 -26.49 3.29 20.24
CA GLY A 409 -27.55 3.95 21.03
C GLY A 409 -27.28 5.43 21.28
N TYR A 410 -26.01 5.83 21.39
CA TYR A 410 -25.63 7.23 21.52
C TYR A 410 -25.88 7.98 20.20
N ALA A 411 -25.40 7.45 19.09
CA ALA A 411 -25.53 8.07 17.77
C ALA A 411 -27.00 8.22 17.34
N ALA A 412 -27.83 7.17 17.59
CA ALA A 412 -29.28 7.23 17.33
C ALA A 412 -29.97 8.36 18.10
N ARG A 413 -29.70 8.44 19.43
CA ARG A 413 -30.29 9.49 20.27
C ARG A 413 -29.79 10.88 19.90
N ARG A 414 -28.50 11.01 19.57
CA ARG A 414 -27.91 12.27 19.12
C ARG A 414 -28.58 12.80 17.85
N ALA A 415 -28.77 11.92 16.85
CA ALA A 415 -29.46 12.29 15.62
C ALA A 415 -30.94 12.58 15.85
N ALA A 416 -31.63 11.79 16.67
CA ALA A 416 -33.04 12.03 17.00
C ALA A 416 -33.26 13.39 17.69
N LEU A 417 -32.41 13.76 18.67
CA LEU A 417 -32.48 15.07 19.34
C LEU A 417 -32.27 16.22 18.34
N LEU A 418 -31.33 16.08 17.41
CA LEU A 418 -31.10 17.08 16.37
C LEU A 418 -32.28 17.17 15.40
N ILE A 419 -32.92 16.04 15.03
CA ILE A 419 -34.14 16.05 14.20
C ILE A 419 -35.29 16.75 14.97
N GLU A 420 -35.48 16.46 16.24
CA GLU A 420 -36.49 17.13 17.07
C GLU A 420 -36.25 18.64 17.16
N GLU A 421 -35.01 19.06 17.33
CA GLU A 421 -34.61 20.49 17.44
C GLU A 421 -34.74 21.22 16.09
N LEU A 422 -34.22 20.62 15.00
CA LEU A 422 -34.00 21.33 13.73
C LEU A 422 -35.09 21.05 12.68
N ALA A 423 -35.82 19.96 12.81
CA ALA A 423 -36.89 19.56 11.89
C ALA A 423 -38.27 19.50 12.56
N GLY A 424 -38.38 19.75 13.88
CA GLY A 424 -39.62 19.84 14.63
C GLY A 424 -40.31 18.48 14.89
N GLY A 425 -39.70 17.38 14.50
CA GLY A 425 -40.24 16.04 14.69
C GLY A 425 -40.29 15.60 16.15
N LYS A 426 -40.98 14.49 16.43
CA LYS A 426 -41.07 13.85 17.76
C LYS A 426 -40.89 12.35 17.65
N ALA A 427 -40.05 11.79 18.49
CA ALA A 427 -39.91 10.35 18.62
C ALA A 427 -41.23 9.71 19.10
N VAL A 428 -41.63 8.62 18.47
CA VAL A 428 -42.83 7.84 18.85
C VAL A 428 -42.47 6.41 19.22
N GLY A 429 -43.13 5.89 20.26
CA GLY A 429 -42.87 4.56 20.82
C GLY A 429 -41.46 4.45 21.42
N LYS A 430 -41.05 3.24 21.69
CA LYS A 430 -39.73 2.92 22.23
C LYS A 430 -38.74 2.74 21.10
N VAL A 431 -37.45 2.98 21.38
CA VAL A 431 -36.35 2.59 20.49
C VAL A 431 -36.45 1.09 20.21
N GLN A 432 -36.54 0.74 18.93
CA GLN A 432 -36.60 -0.66 18.51
C GLN A 432 -35.19 -1.20 18.46
N GLU A 433 -34.72 -1.90 19.47
CA GLU A 433 -33.37 -2.42 19.54
C GLU A 433 -33.35 -3.94 19.43
N PHE A 434 -32.62 -4.47 18.46
CA PHE A 434 -32.22 -5.87 18.35
C PHE A 434 -30.77 -6.01 18.83
N TYR A 435 -30.60 -6.68 19.98
CA TYR A 435 -29.26 -6.90 20.54
C TYR A 435 -29.23 -8.21 21.34
N PRO A 436 -29.32 -9.37 20.64
CA PRO A 436 -29.52 -10.67 21.30
C PRO A 436 -28.30 -11.15 22.07
N VAL A 437 -27.09 -10.80 21.58
CA VAL A 437 -25.82 -11.17 22.23
C VAL A 437 -25.03 -9.89 22.48
N LYS A 438 -24.86 -9.58 23.77
CA LYS A 438 -24.08 -8.38 24.14
C LYS A 438 -22.62 -8.52 23.73
N ILE A 439 -22.11 -7.51 23.02
CA ILE A 439 -20.71 -7.41 22.66
C ILE A 439 -19.98 -6.84 23.87
N GLU A 440 -19.11 -7.64 24.45
CA GLU A 440 -18.30 -7.25 25.59
C GLU A 440 -17.00 -6.59 25.14
N LYS A 441 -16.48 -5.66 25.96
CA LYS A 441 -15.16 -5.09 25.76
C LYS A 441 -14.09 -6.18 25.87
N LYS A 442 -13.09 -6.13 25.02
CA LYS A 442 -11.94 -7.05 25.10
C LYS A 442 -11.13 -6.76 26.35
N VAL A 443 -10.70 -7.79 27.04
CA VAL A 443 -9.95 -7.68 28.30
C VAL A 443 -8.52 -8.13 28.07
N VAL A 444 -7.56 -7.29 28.44
CA VAL A 444 -6.12 -7.54 28.31
C VAL A 444 -5.46 -7.50 29.68
N ASP A 445 -4.57 -8.46 29.93
CA ASP A 445 -3.74 -8.52 31.13
C ASP A 445 -2.36 -7.91 30.82
N LEU A 446 -1.96 -6.91 31.60
CA LEU A 446 -0.76 -6.09 31.39
C LEU A 446 0.25 -6.31 32.53
N ASP A 447 1.50 -6.58 32.18
CA ASP A 447 2.64 -6.60 33.08
C ASP A 447 3.56 -5.43 32.73
N TYR A 448 3.71 -4.45 33.63
CA TYR A 448 4.39 -3.20 33.33
C TYR A 448 5.92 -3.37 33.18
N ASP A 449 6.53 -4.29 33.92
CA ASP A 449 7.96 -4.60 33.74
C ASP A 449 8.22 -5.24 32.37
N ARG A 450 7.32 -6.12 31.92
CA ARG A 450 7.39 -6.73 30.60
C ARG A 450 7.16 -5.70 29.49
N ILE A 451 6.23 -4.79 29.67
CA ILE A 451 5.97 -3.68 28.74
C ILE A 451 7.21 -2.83 28.60
N GLU A 452 7.83 -2.38 29.71
CA GLU A 452 9.06 -1.58 29.66
C GLU A 452 10.24 -2.34 29.04
N SER A 453 10.33 -3.63 29.31
CA SER A 453 11.35 -4.50 28.69
C SER A 453 11.13 -4.65 27.18
N PHE A 454 9.87 -4.74 26.73
CA PHE A 454 9.52 -4.81 25.32
C PHE A 454 9.76 -3.49 24.58
N ILE A 455 9.46 -2.37 25.22
CA ILE A 455 9.76 -1.01 24.71
C ILE A 455 11.28 -0.76 24.65
N GLY A 456 12.04 -1.36 25.58
CA GLY A 456 13.49 -1.14 25.72
C GLY A 456 13.86 0.12 26.51
N LYS A 457 12.87 0.81 27.11
CA LYS A 457 13.05 2.01 27.94
C LYS A 457 12.09 1.95 29.13
N LYS A 458 12.58 2.38 30.29
CA LYS A 458 11.75 2.58 31.47
C LYS A 458 11.03 3.93 31.33
N ILE A 459 9.72 3.88 31.09
CA ILE A 459 8.86 5.08 30.94
C ILE A 459 8.13 5.44 32.25
N GLY A 460 8.16 4.53 33.24
CA GLY A 460 7.52 4.64 34.54
C GLY A 460 6.09 4.10 34.55
N HIS A 461 5.81 3.21 35.50
CA HIS A 461 4.53 2.51 35.62
C HIS A 461 3.35 3.49 35.83
N ASP A 462 3.54 4.56 36.60
CA ASP A 462 2.55 5.63 36.75
C ASP A 462 2.23 6.34 35.41
N THR A 463 3.21 6.45 34.52
CA THR A 463 3.01 7.04 33.19
C THR A 463 2.20 6.11 32.31
N ILE A 464 2.45 4.79 32.38
CA ILE A 464 1.66 3.78 31.69
C ILE A 464 0.18 3.88 32.10
N GLU A 465 -0.09 3.90 33.41
CA GLU A 465 -1.47 3.99 33.93
C GLU A 465 -2.18 5.29 33.47
N LYS A 466 -1.48 6.44 33.54
CA LYS A 466 -2.03 7.73 33.07
C LYS A 466 -2.37 7.72 31.59
N ILE A 467 -1.52 7.14 30.76
CA ILE A 467 -1.79 7.02 29.31
C ILE A 467 -3.04 6.19 29.09
N LEU A 468 -3.15 5.03 29.75
CA LEU A 468 -4.34 4.17 29.62
C LEU A 468 -5.62 4.86 30.12
N GLU A 469 -5.56 5.61 31.22
CA GLU A 469 -6.69 6.42 31.69
C GLU A 469 -7.09 7.51 30.69
N TYR A 470 -6.13 8.22 30.09
CA TYR A 470 -6.41 9.27 29.11
C TYR A 470 -6.96 8.71 27.80
N LEU A 471 -6.61 7.45 27.45
CA LEU A 471 -7.19 6.70 26.34
C LEU A 471 -8.51 6.00 26.69
N SER A 472 -9.04 6.22 27.90
CA SER A 472 -10.33 5.68 28.36
C SER A 472 -10.39 4.15 28.51
N TYR A 473 -9.26 3.52 28.87
CA TYR A 473 -9.28 2.12 29.30
C TYR A 473 -9.94 1.98 30.66
N ASP A 474 -10.80 0.97 30.82
CA ASP A 474 -11.42 0.67 32.12
C ASP A 474 -10.52 -0.29 32.91
N PHE A 475 -10.06 0.11 34.05
CA PHE A 475 -9.28 -0.75 34.95
C PHE A 475 -10.21 -1.70 35.72
N ILE A 476 -10.15 -2.99 35.38
CA ILE A 476 -10.87 -4.06 36.06
C ILE A 476 -10.14 -4.43 37.36
N GLU A 477 -8.82 -4.54 37.30
CA GLU A 477 -7.96 -4.89 38.41
C GLU A 477 -6.64 -4.13 38.29
N ARG A 478 -6.14 -3.57 39.39
CA ARG A 478 -4.80 -3.00 39.51
C ARG A 478 -3.95 -3.87 40.40
N ARG A 479 -2.72 -4.13 39.99
CA ARG A 479 -1.73 -4.88 40.78
C ARG A 479 -0.61 -3.96 41.23
N THR A 480 -0.17 -4.14 42.47
CA THR A 480 0.92 -3.39 43.06
C THR A 480 2.01 -4.35 43.51
N ALA A 481 3.26 -3.94 43.40
CA ALA A 481 4.40 -4.65 43.96
C ALA A 481 4.45 -4.51 45.51
N SER A 482 5.33 -5.23 46.17
CA SER A 482 5.47 -5.22 47.62
C SER A 482 5.86 -3.85 48.23
N ASP A 483 6.41 -2.95 47.42
CA ASP A 483 6.76 -1.58 47.78
C ASP A 483 5.63 -0.56 47.53
N GLY A 484 4.46 -1.03 47.02
CA GLY A 484 3.31 -0.20 46.75
C GLY A 484 3.30 0.44 45.35
N THR A 485 4.32 0.21 44.52
CA THR A 485 4.34 0.71 43.13
C THR A 485 3.39 -0.10 42.24
N PRO A 486 2.74 0.51 41.21
CA PRO A 486 1.98 -0.24 40.22
C PRO A 486 2.87 -1.27 39.51
N SER A 487 2.43 -2.49 39.35
CA SER A 487 3.19 -3.56 38.70
C SER A 487 2.48 -4.17 37.49
N GLY A 488 1.19 -3.88 37.34
CA GLY A 488 0.39 -4.38 36.22
C GLY A 488 -1.08 -4.10 36.40
N ALA A 489 -1.89 -4.38 35.40
CA ALA A 489 -3.33 -4.23 35.46
C ALA A 489 -4.05 -5.19 34.52
N LYS A 490 -5.30 -5.47 34.84
CA LYS A 490 -6.24 -6.08 33.93
C LYS A 490 -7.19 -4.98 33.43
N VAL A 491 -7.19 -4.72 32.14
CA VAL A 491 -7.92 -3.59 31.55
C VAL A 491 -8.92 -4.05 30.51
N ALA A 492 -10.08 -3.37 30.45
CA ALA A 492 -11.02 -3.50 29.35
C ALA A 492 -10.72 -2.42 28.30
N VAL A 493 -10.51 -2.86 27.07
CA VAL A 493 -10.20 -2.01 25.93
C VAL A 493 -11.44 -1.24 25.49
N PRO A 494 -11.36 0.06 25.17
CA PRO A 494 -12.48 0.81 24.61
C PRO A 494 -13.02 0.14 23.34
N SER A 495 -14.35 0.10 23.19
CA SER A 495 -15.02 -0.63 22.09
C SER A 495 -14.72 -0.10 20.70
N TYR A 496 -14.33 1.18 20.58
CA TYR A 496 -13.92 1.80 19.32
C TYR A 496 -12.51 1.40 18.85
N MET A 497 -11.67 0.82 19.74
CA MET A 497 -10.37 0.26 19.40
C MET A 497 -10.52 -1.18 18.92
N VAL A 498 -10.95 -1.36 17.67
CA VAL A 498 -11.39 -2.66 17.14
C VAL A 498 -10.28 -3.68 16.98
N ASP A 499 -9.04 -3.23 16.79
CA ASP A 499 -7.85 -4.08 16.53
C ASP A 499 -6.98 -4.32 17.77
N VAL A 500 -7.33 -3.75 18.93
CA VAL A 500 -6.59 -3.92 20.18
C VAL A 500 -7.16 -5.08 20.98
N TYR A 501 -6.40 -6.17 21.13
CA TYR A 501 -6.83 -7.36 21.87
C TYR A 501 -5.68 -8.13 22.55
N ARG A 502 -4.43 -7.73 22.35
CA ARG A 502 -3.22 -8.31 22.97
C ARG A 502 -2.44 -7.24 23.72
N GLU A 503 -1.56 -7.67 24.62
CA GLU A 503 -0.67 -6.75 25.34
C GLU A 503 0.20 -5.90 24.39
N CYS A 504 0.75 -6.51 23.32
CA CYS A 504 1.57 -5.77 22.35
C CYS A 504 0.78 -4.68 21.61
N ASP A 505 -0.53 -4.88 21.39
CA ASP A 505 -1.38 -3.86 20.78
C ASP A 505 -1.59 -2.69 21.77
N VAL A 506 -1.73 -2.98 23.07
CA VAL A 506 -1.78 -1.95 24.12
C VAL A 506 -0.44 -1.21 24.25
N VAL A 507 0.69 -1.91 24.06
CA VAL A 507 2.02 -1.28 24.04
C VAL A 507 2.13 -0.27 22.88
N GLU A 508 1.60 -0.59 21.71
CA GLU A 508 1.52 0.35 20.58
C GLU A 508 0.75 1.62 20.97
N GLU A 509 -0.42 1.45 21.60
CA GLU A 509 -1.24 2.58 22.07
C GLU A 509 -0.50 3.45 23.12
N ILE A 510 0.23 2.83 24.03
CA ILE A 510 1.07 3.53 25.01
C ILE A 510 2.18 4.30 24.30
N LEU A 511 2.89 3.67 23.36
CA LEU A 511 4.03 4.27 22.66
C LEU A 511 3.65 5.43 21.76
N ARG A 512 2.51 5.35 21.04
CA ARG A 512 2.09 6.45 20.19
C ARG A 512 1.75 7.71 20.99
N ILE A 513 1.17 7.56 22.19
CA ILE A 513 0.88 8.72 23.07
C ILE A 513 2.15 9.21 23.79
N TYR A 514 3.01 8.28 24.25
CA TYR A 514 4.30 8.62 24.84
C TYR A 514 5.25 9.32 23.84
N GLY A 515 5.13 8.96 22.56
CA GLY A 515 5.93 9.43 21.44
C GLY A 515 7.13 8.53 21.15
N TYR A 516 7.13 7.92 19.98
CA TYR A 516 8.23 7.06 19.50
C TYR A 516 9.59 7.78 19.48
N ASN A 517 9.60 9.08 19.17
CA ASN A 517 10.82 9.90 19.15
C ASN A 517 11.45 10.09 20.54
N ASN A 518 10.72 9.79 21.62
CA ASN A 518 11.22 9.85 22.98
C ASN A 518 11.94 8.55 23.39
N ILE A 519 12.02 7.55 22.49
CA ILE A 519 12.77 6.31 22.72
C ILE A 519 14.18 6.48 22.14
N GLU A 520 15.16 6.50 23.01
CA GLU A 520 16.57 6.64 22.62
C GLU A 520 17.08 5.32 22.03
N LEU A 521 17.77 5.41 20.91
CA LEU A 521 18.44 4.26 20.33
C LEU A 521 19.70 3.95 21.16
N PRO A 522 19.89 2.70 21.63
CA PRO A 522 21.08 2.33 22.38
C PRO A 522 22.32 2.47 21.50
N SER A 523 23.41 2.99 22.06
CA SER A 523 24.70 3.16 21.38
C SER A 523 25.39 1.82 21.02
N GLY A 524 24.89 0.70 21.50
CA GLY A 524 25.43 -0.64 21.23
C GLY A 524 24.38 -1.72 21.37
N VAL A 525 24.50 -2.75 20.56
CA VAL A 525 23.68 -3.97 20.63
C VAL A 525 24.46 -5.08 21.31
N ARG A 526 23.89 -5.67 22.34
CA ARG A 526 24.41 -6.92 22.93
C ARG A 526 23.74 -8.10 22.26
N MET A 527 24.50 -8.88 21.51
CA MET A 527 23.97 -10.10 20.88
C MET A 527 24.90 -11.27 21.17
N SER A 528 24.31 -12.42 21.41
CA SER A 528 25.06 -13.67 21.47
C SER A 528 25.36 -14.11 20.04
N VAL A 529 26.63 -14.10 19.66
CA VAL A 529 27.05 -14.60 18.36
C VAL A 529 27.16 -16.13 18.43
N ASN A 530 26.26 -16.82 17.79
CA ASN A 530 26.35 -18.25 17.62
C ASN A 530 27.23 -18.56 16.40
N ALA A 531 28.47 -18.97 16.63
CA ALA A 531 29.45 -19.31 15.59
C ALA A 531 29.21 -20.69 14.94
N SER A 532 28.04 -21.29 15.11
CA SER A 532 27.81 -22.73 14.85
C SER A 532 27.66 -23.12 13.36
N SER A 533 27.44 -22.22 12.43
CA SER A 533 27.27 -22.58 11.01
C SER A 533 28.28 -21.90 10.11
N ARG A 534 29.34 -22.59 9.79
CA ARG A 534 30.27 -22.21 8.70
C ARG A 534 30.26 -23.31 7.63
N PRO A 535 30.26 -22.97 6.35
CA PRO A 535 30.26 -21.63 5.78
C PRO A 535 28.92 -20.90 5.98
N GLU A 536 28.98 -19.56 6.07
CA GLU A 536 27.81 -18.71 6.21
C GLU A 536 27.21 -18.46 4.81
N PRO A 537 25.89 -18.74 4.56
CA PRO A 537 25.29 -18.72 3.23
C PRO A 537 25.41 -17.37 2.49
N GLU A 538 25.21 -16.26 3.23
CA GLU A 538 25.29 -14.92 2.64
C GLU A 538 26.72 -14.56 2.26
N ALA A 539 27.71 -14.92 3.06
CA ALA A 539 29.12 -14.70 2.74
C ALA A 539 29.54 -15.48 1.49
N VAL A 540 29.05 -16.73 1.34
CA VAL A 540 29.28 -17.54 0.15
C VAL A 540 28.62 -16.89 -1.07
N ARG A 541 27.34 -16.46 -0.94
CA ARG A 541 26.60 -15.76 -2.01
C ARG A 541 27.36 -14.51 -2.48
N ASN A 542 27.75 -13.65 -1.52
CA ASN A 542 28.49 -12.44 -1.85
C ASN A 542 29.81 -12.75 -2.54
N SER A 543 30.56 -13.77 -2.07
CA SER A 543 31.80 -14.19 -2.72
C SER A 543 31.60 -14.71 -4.15
N VAL A 544 30.46 -15.33 -4.46
CA VAL A 544 30.09 -15.72 -5.83
C VAL A 544 29.77 -14.50 -6.67
N SER A 545 28.93 -13.60 -6.15
CA SER A 545 28.57 -12.35 -6.86
C SER A 545 29.78 -11.48 -7.13
N ASP A 546 30.66 -11.27 -6.13
CA ASP A 546 31.91 -10.50 -6.26
C ASP A 546 32.83 -11.11 -7.32
N PHE A 547 32.95 -12.45 -7.34
CA PHE A 547 33.74 -13.15 -8.35
C PHE A 547 33.19 -12.89 -9.76
N LEU A 548 31.87 -13.00 -9.96
CA LEU A 548 31.25 -12.79 -11.26
C LEU A 548 31.37 -11.32 -11.70
N ALA A 549 31.10 -10.38 -10.79
CA ALA A 549 31.24 -8.94 -11.07
C ALA A 549 32.69 -8.55 -11.42
N ALA A 550 33.69 -9.09 -10.71
CA ALA A 550 35.10 -8.89 -11.00
C ALA A 550 35.53 -9.47 -12.36
N ASN A 551 34.77 -10.43 -12.90
CA ASN A 551 35.00 -11.01 -14.25
C ASN A 551 34.11 -10.35 -15.33
N GLY A 552 33.52 -9.18 -15.05
CA GLY A 552 32.77 -8.37 -16.00
C GLY A 552 31.34 -8.82 -16.25
N PHE A 553 30.77 -9.60 -15.34
CA PHE A 553 29.34 -9.86 -15.34
C PHE A 553 28.58 -8.75 -14.61
N VAL A 554 27.43 -8.37 -15.13
CA VAL A 554 26.51 -7.40 -14.53
C VAL A 554 25.38 -8.17 -13.84
N GLU A 555 25.11 -7.84 -12.57
CA GLU A 555 23.98 -8.43 -11.83
C GLU A 555 22.66 -7.92 -12.37
N THR A 556 21.69 -8.83 -12.52
CA THR A 556 20.31 -8.50 -12.88
C THR A 556 19.36 -8.98 -11.79
N MET A 557 18.27 -8.23 -11.61
CA MET A 557 17.17 -8.60 -10.71
C MET A 557 15.87 -8.59 -11.50
N ASN A 558 15.28 -9.77 -11.68
CA ASN A 558 14.04 -9.92 -12.42
C ASN A 558 12.88 -10.24 -11.49
N ASN A 559 11.66 -9.91 -11.94
CA ASN A 559 10.46 -10.30 -11.24
C ASN A 559 10.35 -11.83 -11.16
N SER A 560 9.91 -12.35 -10.02
CA SER A 560 9.58 -13.78 -9.87
C SER A 560 8.32 -14.18 -10.64
N LEU A 561 7.46 -13.22 -10.99
CA LEU A 561 6.30 -13.43 -11.85
C LEU A 561 6.69 -13.33 -13.32
N THR A 562 6.11 -14.22 -14.13
CA THR A 562 6.39 -14.33 -15.58
C THR A 562 5.16 -14.85 -16.33
N LYS A 563 5.32 -15.09 -17.64
CA LYS A 563 4.27 -15.58 -18.53
C LYS A 563 4.20 -17.11 -18.53
N GLU A 564 3.03 -17.67 -18.34
CA GLU A 564 2.79 -19.11 -18.53
C GLU A 564 3.12 -19.58 -19.95
N ASP A 565 2.90 -18.72 -20.96
CA ASP A 565 3.17 -19.02 -22.36
C ASP A 565 4.61 -19.42 -22.65
N TYR A 566 5.57 -19.00 -21.85
CA TYR A 566 6.97 -19.42 -22.00
C TYR A 566 7.19 -20.89 -21.74
N TYR A 567 6.36 -21.51 -20.92
CA TYR A 567 6.48 -22.92 -20.49
C TYR A 567 5.67 -23.89 -21.36
N ARG A 568 4.82 -23.39 -22.28
CA ARG A 568 3.85 -24.18 -23.04
C ARG A 568 4.46 -25.35 -23.83
N ASN A 569 5.68 -25.17 -24.34
CA ASN A 569 6.39 -26.14 -25.18
C ASN A 569 7.62 -26.73 -24.49
N LEU A 570 7.82 -26.52 -23.20
CA LEU A 570 8.96 -27.01 -22.46
C LEU A 570 8.64 -28.35 -21.78
N VAL A 571 9.51 -29.32 -21.96
CA VAL A 571 9.42 -30.62 -21.30
C VAL A 571 10.12 -30.60 -19.95
N THR A 572 11.25 -29.88 -19.86
CA THR A 572 12.03 -29.73 -18.61
C THR A 572 11.27 -28.91 -17.54
N PHE A 573 10.54 -27.90 -17.97
CA PHE A 573 9.72 -27.04 -17.12
C PHE A 573 8.30 -26.98 -17.65
N PRO A 574 7.48 -28.02 -17.44
CA PRO A 574 6.12 -28.07 -17.99
C PRO A 574 5.19 -27.05 -17.36
N ALA A 575 4.25 -26.51 -18.15
CA ALA A 575 3.29 -25.48 -17.72
C ALA A 575 2.39 -25.94 -16.56
N GLU A 576 2.13 -27.25 -16.46
CA GLU A 576 1.33 -27.88 -15.39
C GLU A 576 1.98 -27.72 -14.01
N ARG A 577 3.30 -27.53 -13.96
CA ARG A 577 4.05 -27.29 -12.74
C ARG A 577 4.19 -25.80 -12.39
N CYS A 578 3.63 -24.89 -13.17
CA CYS A 578 3.63 -23.48 -12.85
C CYS A 578 2.76 -23.18 -11.62
N VAL A 579 3.27 -22.36 -10.72
CA VAL A 579 2.52 -21.79 -9.61
C VAL A 579 1.73 -20.61 -10.14
N ARG A 580 0.41 -20.75 -10.25
CA ARG A 580 -0.48 -19.73 -10.82
C ARG A 580 -0.90 -18.70 -9.79
N ILE A 581 -0.99 -17.44 -10.21
CA ILE A 581 -1.49 -16.34 -9.39
C ILE A 581 -3.02 -16.26 -9.52
N VAL A 582 -3.73 -16.18 -8.39
CA VAL A 582 -5.20 -16.18 -8.36
C VAL A 582 -5.77 -14.93 -9.04
N ASN A 583 -5.16 -13.75 -8.78
CA ASN A 583 -5.60 -12.46 -9.33
C ASN A 583 -4.39 -11.77 -9.99
N PRO A 584 -3.93 -12.21 -11.17
CA PRO A 584 -2.78 -11.59 -11.82
C PRO A 584 -3.10 -10.17 -12.28
N LEU A 585 -2.13 -9.26 -12.18
CA LEU A 585 -2.26 -7.89 -12.68
C LEU A 585 -2.36 -7.83 -14.21
N SER A 586 -1.76 -8.79 -14.89
CA SER A 586 -1.81 -8.95 -16.35
C SER A 586 -1.55 -10.41 -16.74
N SER A 587 -1.84 -10.77 -17.99
CA SER A 587 -1.48 -12.06 -18.57
C SER A 587 0.02 -12.32 -18.62
N ASP A 588 0.82 -11.25 -18.55
CA ASP A 588 2.28 -11.28 -18.60
C ASP A 588 2.93 -11.61 -17.24
N LEU A 589 2.14 -11.58 -16.14
CA LEU A 589 2.58 -11.82 -14.77
C LEU A 589 1.63 -12.82 -14.07
N ASN A 590 1.28 -13.92 -14.74
CA ASN A 590 0.23 -14.83 -14.29
C ASN A 590 0.75 -16.08 -13.58
N VAL A 591 2.06 -16.37 -13.66
CA VAL A 591 2.70 -17.51 -12.98
C VAL A 591 4.03 -17.11 -12.34
N MET A 592 4.49 -17.92 -11.37
CA MET A 592 5.84 -17.80 -10.83
C MET A 592 6.82 -18.59 -11.67
N ARG A 593 8.05 -18.10 -11.83
CA ARG A 593 9.11 -18.67 -12.65
C ARG A 593 9.63 -20.00 -12.13
N GLN A 594 9.81 -21.00 -13.01
CA GLN A 594 10.42 -22.29 -12.68
C GLN A 594 11.94 -22.32 -12.88
N THR A 595 12.50 -21.34 -13.59
CA THR A 595 13.93 -21.20 -13.92
C THR A 595 14.27 -19.73 -14.09
N LEU A 596 15.53 -19.35 -13.86
CA LEU A 596 16.06 -18.00 -14.15
C LEU A 596 16.40 -17.84 -15.64
N LEU A 597 16.46 -18.93 -16.40
CA LEU A 597 16.83 -18.93 -17.82
C LEU A 597 15.94 -18.00 -18.66
N LEU A 598 14.62 -18.10 -18.49
CA LEU A 598 13.66 -17.39 -19.33
C LEU A 598 13.69 -15.88 -19.06
N ASN A 599 13.79 -15.46 -17.80
CA ASN A 599 13.92 -14.04 -17.43
C ASN A 599 15.26 -13.45 -17.92
N GLY A 600 16.33 -14.23 -17.86
CA GLY A 600 17.62 -13.81 -18.44
C GLY A 600 17.54 -13.58 -19.96
N LEU A 601 16.77 -14.41 -20.69
CA LEU A 601 16.52 -14.21 -22.11
C LEU A 601 15.66 -12.97 -22.38
N GLU A 602 14.69 -12.61 -21.51
CA GLU A 602 13.94 -11.34 -21.59
C GLU A 602 14.89 -10.14 -21.46
N VAL A 603 15.80 -10.17 -20.48
CA VAL A 603 16.81 -9.12 -20.29
C VAL A 603 17.69 -8.98 -21.52
N ILE A 604 18.16 -10.08 -22.09
CA ILE A 604 18.98 -10.08 -23.29
C ILE A 604 18.22 -9.49 -24.47
N ALA A 605 16.97 -9.93 -24.71
CA ALA A 605 16.13 -9.41 -25.79
C ALA A 605 15.86 -7.90 -25.62
N TYR A 606 15.56 -7.47 -24.39
CA TYR A 606 15.35 -6.06 -24.07
C TYR A 606 16.56 -5.19 -24.42
N ASN A 607 17.76 -5.63 -24.07
CA ASN A 607 19.00 -4.89 -24.30
C ASN A 607 19.41 -4.91 -25.79
N ILE A 608 19.25 -6.05 -26.50
CA ILE A 608 19.49 -6.13 -27.94
C ILE A 608 18.62 -5.13 -28.70
N ASN A 609 17.34 -5.01 -28.33
CA ASN A 609 16.43 -4.03 -28.93
C ASN A 609 16.86 -2.56 -28.69
N ARG A 610 17.78 -2.34 -27.73
CA ARG A 610 18.39 -1.03 -27.41
C ARG A 610 19.83 -0.90 -27.87
N GLN A 611 20.21 -1.73 -28.85
CA GLN A 611 21.55 -1.71 -29.49
C GLN A 611 22.71 -2.19 -28.59
N THR A 612 22.40 -2.82 -27.44
CA THR A 612 23.40 -3.46 -26.60
C THR A 612 23.46 -4.95 -26.92
N ASN A 613 24.34 -5.32 -27.85
CA ASN A 613 24.42 -6.69 -28.39
C ASN A 613 25.41 -7.59 -27.65
N SER A 614 26.31 -7.04 -26.83
CA SER A 614 27.29 -7.81 -26.06
C SER A 614 27.03 -7.64 -24.58
N MET A 615 26.90 -8.75 -23.88
CA MET A 615 26.68 -8.71 -22.43
C MET A 615 27.08 -10.00 -21.75
N ARG A 616 27.49 -9.83 -20.50
CA ARG A 616 27.66 -10.89 -19.51
C ARG A 616 26.79 -10.54 -18.33
N ILE A 617 25.77 -11.32 -18.03
CA ILE A 617 24.85 -11.06 -16.93
C ILE A 617 24.74 -12.27 -16.04
N PHE A 618 24.40 -12.02 -14.77
CA PHE A 618 24.08 -13.07 -13.80
C PHE A 618 22.91 -12.63 -12.90
N GLU A 619 22.23 -13.59 -12.36
CA GLU A 619 21.16 -13.38 -11.40
C GLU A 619 21.19 -14.44 -10.29
N TYR A 620 21.02 -14.03 -9.05
CA TYR A 620 20.67 -14.89 -7.93
C TYR A 620 19.20 -14.69 -7.60
N GLY A 621 18.41 -15.76 -7.60
CA GLY A 621 16.98 -15.64 -7.36
C GLY A 621 16.29 -16.94 -7.00
N SER A 622 15.06 -16.82 -6.52
CA SER A 622 14.19 -17.96 -6.25
C SER A 622 13.46 -18.42 -7.52
N VAL A 623 13.24 -19.72 -7.59
CA VAL A 623 12.46 -20.44 -8.60
C VAL A 623 11.42 -21.31 -7.92
N TYR A 624 10.27 -21.49 -8.55
CA TYR A 624 9.09 -22.06 -7.91
C TYR A 624 8.46 -23.14 -8.80
N ALA A 625 7.98 -24.20 -8.21
CA ALA A 625 7.27 -25.24 -8.94
C ALA A 625 6.23 -25.95 -8.07
N LEU A 626 5.15 -26.37 -8.67
CA LEU A 626 4.24 -27.34 -8.08
C LEU A 626 4.84 -28.74 -8.21
N LYS A 627 4.86 -29.52 -7.13
CA LYS A 627 5.32 -30.89 -7.14
C LYS A 627 4.33 -31.75 -7.92
N GLU A 628 4.85 -32.68 -8.71
CA GLU A 628 4.05 -33.53 -9.56
C GLU A 628 3.07 -34.41 -8.76
N GLY A 629 1.80 -34.44 -9.18
CA GLY A 629 0.75 -35.24 -8.55
C GLY A 629 0.31 -34.80 -7.15
N GLN A 630 0.72 -33.61 -6.68
CA GLN A 630 0.33 -33.06 -5.37
C GLN A 630 -0.87 -32.12 -5.46
N ASP A 631 -1.63 -32.02 -4.37
CA ASP A 631 -2.79 -31.14 -4.26
C ASP A 631 -2.36 -29.65 -4.16
N PRO A 632 -2.75 -28.79 -5.11
CA PRO A 632 -2.43 -27.36 -5.05
C PRO A 632 -3.01 -26.61 -3.84
N SER A 633 -3.99 -27.18 -3.14
CA SER A 633 -4.57 -26.56 -1.93
C SER A 633 -3.64 -26.63 -0.70
N VAL A 634 -2.59 -27.47 -0.76
CA VAL A 634 -1.69 -27.72 0.36
C VAL A 634 -0.34 -27.04 0.13
N LEU A 635 0.12 -26.24 1.08
CA LEU A 635 1.38 -25.49 0.98
C LEU A 635 2.61 -26.38 0.74
N SER A 636 2.66 -27.58 1.31
CA SER A 636 3.74 -28.55 1.13
C SER A 636 3.87 -29.09 -0.30
N SER A 637 2.86 -28.85 -1.15
CA SER A 637 2.88 -29.21 -2.56
C SER A 637 3.75 -28.28 -3.42
N TYR A 638 4.17 -27.18 -2.88
CA TYR A 638 5.00 -26.21 -3.58
C TYR A 638 6.48 -26.39 -3.23
N ASP A 639 7.32 -26.14 -4.23
CA ASP A 639 8.77 -26.21 -4.14
C ASP A 639 9.31 -24.79 -4.41
N GLU A 640 10.09 -24.25 -3.46
CA GLU A 640 10.83 -23.01 -3.63
C GLU A 640 12.32 -23.31 -3.48
N LYS A 641 13.11 -22.95 -4.47
CA LYS A 641 14.56 -23.13 -4.49
C LYS A 641 15.24 -21.89 -4.99
N THR A 642 16.46 -21.66 -4.54
CA THR A 642 17.31 -20.61 -5.05
C THR A 642 18.27 -21.14 -6.10
N ALA A 643 18.61 -20.30 -7.08
CA ALA A 643 19.53 -20.62 -8.16
C ALA A 643 20.41 -19.41 -8.50
N TYR A 644 21.55 -19.68 -9.14
CA TYR A 644 22.33 -18.70 -9.86
C TYR A 644 22.22 -18.96 -11.36
N SER A 645 21.97 -17.92 -12.14
CA SER A 645 22.10 -18.00 -13.60
C SER A 645 23.25 -17.13 -14.09
N MET A 646 23.88 -17.54 -15.18
CA MET A 646 24.96 -16.81 -15.86
C MET A 646 24.69 -16.86 -17.35
N PHE A 647 24.88 -15.73 -18.03
CA PHE A 647 24.70 -15.63 -19.48
C PHE A 647 25.87 -14.90 -20.12
N ILE A 648 26.25 -15.35 -21.32
CA ILE A 648 27.18 -14.66 -22.20
C ILE A 648 26.55 -14.61 -23.59
N THR A 649 26.55 -13.45 -24.22
CA THR A 649 26.07 -13.26 -25.59
C THR A 649 26.80 -12.12 -26.28
N GLY A 650 26.93 -12.22 -27.61
CA GLY A 650 27.55 -11.20 -28.44
C GLY A 650 29.10 -11.22 -28.42
N PRO A 651 29.72 -10.39 -29.24
CA PRO A 651 31.16 -10.24 -29.23
C PRO A 651 31.60 -9.40 -28.03
N GLY A 652 32.78 -9.64 -27.49
CA GLY A 652 33.40 -8.77 -26.50
C GLY A 652 33.57 -7.32 -26.98
N GLU A 653 34.06 -6.44 -26.12
CA GLU A 653 34.32 -5.07 -26.50
C GLU A 653 35.38 -4.96 -27.61
N LYS A 654 35.10 -4.13 -28.62
CA LYS A 654 36.01 -3.91 -29.71
C LYS A 654 37.22 -3.08 -29.24
N SER A 655 38.43 -3.63 -29.41
CA SER A 655 39.69 -2.93 -29.10
C SER A 655 40.38 -2.48 -30.40
N TRP A 656 41.16 -1.43 -30.29
CA TRP A 656 42.02 -0.97 -31.40
C TRP A 656 43.14 -1.94 -31.73
N CYS A 657 43.55 -2.79 -30.79
CA CYS A 657 44.71 -3.67 -30.88
C CYS A 657 44.35 -5.17 -31.00
N ALA A 658 43.09 -5.56 -30.87
CA ALA A 658 42.64 -6.94 -30.92
C ALA A 658 41.20 -7.08 -31.43
N GLU A 659 40.95 -8.11 -32.19
CA GLU A 659 39.58 -8.49 -32.53
C GLU A 659 38.81 -8.84 -31.27
N PRO A 660 37.52 -8.47 -31.19
CA PRO A 660 36.71 -8.77 -30.03
C PRO A 660 36.54 -10.28 -29.86
N ASP A 661 36.74 -10.75 -28.65
CA ASP A 661 36.48 -12.14 -28.26
C ASP A 661 35.02 -12.48 -28.54
N LYS A 662 34.76 -13.49 -29.38
CA LYS A 662 33.40 -13.99 -29.63
C LYS A 662 32.97 -14.77 -28.41
N GLY A 663 31.90 -14.38 -27.77
CA GLY A 663 31.31 -15.17 -26.69
C GLY A 663 31.19 -16.63 -27.12
N SER A 664 31.57 -17.54 -26.26
CA SER A 664 31.59 -18.98 -26.59
C SER A 664 31.10 -19.85 -25.44
N TYR A 665 30.64 -21.02 -25.79
CA TYR A 665 30.33 -22.09 -24.84
C TYR A 665 31.51 -22.36 -23.86
N PHE A 666 32.73 -22.40 -24.38
CA PHE A 666 33.92 -22.69 -23.57
C PHE A 666 34.29 -21.53 -22.63
N GLN A 667 33.98 -20.32 -23.01
CA GLN A 667 34.18 -19.16 -22.15
C GLN A 667 33.26 -19.22 -20.93
N LEU A 668 31.97 -19.48 -21.14
CA LEU A 668 31.02 -19.69 -20.05
C LEU A 668 31.42 -20.88 -19.18
N LYS A 669 31.82 -22.01 -19.80
CA LYS A 669 32.30 -23.20 -19.08
C LYS A 669 33.52 -22.86 -18.21
N GLY A 670 34.47 -22.08 -18.74
CA GLY A 670 35.63 -21.61 -17.97
C GLY A 670 35.26 -20.86 -16.72
N TYR A 671 34.33 -19.92 -16.81
CA TYR A 671 33.85 -19.15 -15.62
C TYR A 671 33.12 -20.05 -14.61
N LEU A 672 32.25 -20.93 -15.06
CA LEU A 672 31.56 -21.88 -14.20
C LEU A 672 32.53 -22.81 -13.46
N GLU A 673 33.46 -23.44 -14.18
CA GLU A 673 34.42 -24.34 -13.57
C GLU A 673 35.41 -23.63 -12.66
N LEU A 674 35.83 -22.42 -13.02
CA LEU A 674 36.68 -21.58 -12.16
C LEU A 674 35.95 -21.21 -10.86
N LEU A 675 34.67 -20.88 -10.95
CA LEU A 675 33.83 -20.63 -9.77
C LEU A 675 33.79 -21.88 -8.87
N LEU A 676 33.48 -23.05 -9.41
CA LEU A 676 33.42 -24.30 -8.66
C LEU A 676 34.76 -24.62 -7.98
N ARG A 677 35.89 -24.47 -8.68
CA ARG A 677 37.25 -24.65 -8.14
C ARG A 677 37.58 -23.68 -7.03
N ARG A 678 37.14 -22.40 -7.14
CA ARG A 678 37.35 -21.39 -6.10
C ARG A 678 36.78 -21.81 -4.75
N PHE A 679 35.71 -22.60 -4.77
CA PHE A 679 35.07 -23.13 -3.55
C PHE A 679 35.52 -24.57 -3.22
N GLY A 680 36.59 -25.06 -3.83
CA GLY A 680 37.26 -26.30 -3.48
C GLY A 680 36.75 -27.54 -4.23
N ALA A 681 35.84 -27.36 -5.21
CA ALA A 681 35.33 -28.49 -5.99
C ALA A 681 36.44 -29.11 -6.88
N ASP A 682 36.59 -30.41 -6.80
CA ASP A 682 37.26 -31.16 -7.85
C ASP A 682 36.27 -31.43 -8.99
N ILE A 683 36.33 -30.57 -10.03
CA ILE A 683 35.43 -30.64 -11.18
C ILE A 683 35.48 -32.01 -11.88
N TYR A 684 36.60 -32.71 -11.77
CA TYR A 684 36.77 -34.04 -12.40
C TYR A 684 36.17 -35.19 -11.57
N SER A 685 35.76 -34.92 -10.32
CA SER A 685 35.00 -35.87 -9.51
C SER A 685 33.50 -35.76 -9.77
N LEU A 686 33.05 -34.74 -10.46
CA LEU A 686 31.64 -34.56 -10.79
C LEU A 686 31.17 -35.57 -11.86
N GLU A 687 29.91 -35.92 -11.82
CA GLU A 687 29.27 -36.72 -12.86
C GLU A 687 28.71 -35.79 -13.94
N TYR A 688 28.81 -36.23 -15.20
CA TYR A 688 28.39 -35.40 -16.35
C TYR A 688 27.27 -36.14 -17.11
N GLY A 689 26.32 -35.35 -17.63
CA GLY A 689 25.24 -35.82 -18.49
C GLY A 689 24.90 -34.82 -19.58
N ALA A 690 24.14 -35.26 -20.59
CA ALA A 690 23.62 -34.34 -21.59
C ALA A 690 22.64 -33.36 -21.00
N ALA A 691 22.70 -32.09 -21.42
CA ALA A 691 21.71 -31.08 -21.05
C ALA A 691 20.35 -31.32 -21.75
N PRO A 692 19.23 -30.87 -21.19
CA PRO A 692 17.91 -30.99 -21.83
C PRO A 692 17.86 -30.31 -23.20
N SER A 693 17.42 -31.06 -24.24
CA SER A 693 17.40 -30.59 -25.63
C SER A 693 16.33 -29.54 -25.93
N ASP A 694 15.31 -29.46 -25.11
CA ASP A 694 14.30 -28.37 -25.21
C ASP A 694 14.87 -27.02 -24.79
N LEU A 695 15.87 -26.99 -23.91
CA LEU A 695 16.53 -25.76 -23.44
C LEU A 695 17.82 -25.45 -24.20
N PHE A 696 18.62 -26.46 -24.51
CA PHE A 696 19.96 -26.32 -25.08
C PHE A 696 20.16 -27.14 -26.33
N SER A 697 20.75 -26.57 -27.37
CA SER A 697 21.16 -27.32 -28.57
C SER A 697 22.36 -28.21 -28.29
N GLU A 698 23.29 -27.70 -27.47
CA GLU A 698 24.48 -28.42 -26.98
C GLU A 698 24.68 -27.98 -25.52
N GLY A 699 24.94 -28.94 -24.65
CA GLY A 699 25.14 -28.59 -23.24
C GLY A 699 25.44 -29.78 -22.34
N VAL A 700 25.80 -29.47 -21.11
CA VAL A 700 26.18 -30.44 -20.09
C VAL A 700 25.48 -30.17 -18.77
N VAL A 701 25.07 -31.23 -18.10
CA VAL A 701 24.62 -31.21 -16.70
C VAL A 701 25.75 -31.70 -15.82
N TYR A 702 26.06 -30.97 -14.78
CA TYR A 702 26.96 -31.35 -13.68
C TYR A 702 26.14 -31.90 -12.53
N ARG A 703 26.57 -33.09 -12.02
CA ARG A 703 25.90 -33.73 -10.88
C ARG A 703 26.88 -34.00 -9.75
N LEU A 704 26.39 -33.95 -8.53
CA LEU A 704 27.17 -34.35 -7.37
C LEU A 704 27.37 -35.87 -7.34
N PRO A 705 28.60 -36.33 -7.12
CA PRO A 705 28.89 -37.77 -7.08
C PRO A 705 28.18 -38.46 -5.92
N GLY A 706 27.64 -39.65 -6.16
CA GLY A 706 26.97 -40.49 -5.16
C GLY A 706 25.52 -40.12 -4.87
N THR A 707 25.11 -38.86 -5.00
CA THR A 707 23.71 -38.44 -4.85
C THR A 707 23.00 -38.28 -6.19
N GLY A 708 23.75 -38.05 -7.29
CA GLY A 708 23.20 -37.75 -8.60
C GLY A 708 22.47 -36.40 -8.66
N GLN A 709 22.48 -35.61 -7.58
CA GLN A 709 21.81 -34.31 -7.52
C GLN A 709 22.41 -33.37 -8.56
N GLN A 710 21.56 -32.69 -9.33
CA GLN A 710 21.99 -31.67 -10.28
C GLN A 710 22.59 -30.46 -9.55
N LEU A 711 23.87 -30.21 -9.85
CA LEU A 711 24.63 -29.06 -9.36
C LEU A 711 24.46 -27.86 -10.29
N ALA A 712 24.66 -28.11 -11.60
CA ALA A 712 24.53 -27.05 -12.60
C ALA A 712 24.12 -27.67 -13.94
N VAL A 713 23.49 -26.85 -14.77
CA VAL A 713 23.26 -27.11 -16.18
C VAL A 713 23.80 -25.92 -16.99
N MET A 714 24.46 -26.19 -18.10
CA MET A 714 24.93 -25.15 -19.01
C MET A 714 24.90 -25.61 -20.46
N GLY A 715 24.79 -24.63 -21.37
CA GLY A 715 24.80 -24.94 -22.77
C GLY A 715 24.62 -23.71 -23.68
N THR A 716 24.58 -24.01 -24.98
CA THR A 716 24.13 -23.10 -26.02
C THR A 716 22.59 -23.13 -26.03
N VAL A 717 21.92 -22.05 -25.76
CA VAL A 717 20.47 -22.02 -25.74
C VAL A 717 19.89 -22.45 -27.08
N SER A 718 18.83 -23.27 -27.07
CA SER A 718 18.22 -23.81 -28.27
C SER A 718 17.67 -22.72 -29.20
N SER A 719 17.77 -22.92 -30.50
CA SER A 719 17.27 -21.93 -31.49
C SER A 719 15.76 -21.71 -31.42
N SER A 720 15.02 -22.75 -31.02
CA SER A 720 13.56 -22.63 -30.79
C SER A 720 13.25 -21.67 -29.67
N LEU A 721 13.98 -21.77 -28.56
CA LEU A 721 13.80 -20.90 -27.40
C LEU A 721 14.26 -19.47 -27.74
N LEU A 722 15.41 -19.28 -28.37
CA LEU A 722 15.87 -17.94 -28.81
C LEU A 722 14.86 -17.25 -29.74
N LYS A 723 14.24 -18.01 -30.64
CA LYS A 723 13.19 -17.47 -31.54
C LYS A 723 11.96 -16.98 -30.79
N GLN A 724 11.57 -17.67 -29.70
CA GLN A 724 10.45 -17.26 -28.86
C GLN A 724 10.68 -15.85 -28.26
N PHE A 725 11.92 -15.51 -27.92
CA PHE A 725 12.32 -14.19 -27.40
C PHE A 725 12.76 -13.21 -28.48
N GLY A 726 12.73 -13.57 -29.77
CA GLY A 726 13.17 -12.72 -30.88
C GLY A 726 14.69 -12.50 -30.96
N ILE A 727 15.47 -13.35 -30.29
CA ILE A 727 16.93 -13.27 -30.25
C ILE A 727 17.52 -14.02 -31.47
N ARG A 728 18.38 -13.34 -32.24
CA ARG A 728 18.98 -13.90 -33.46
C ARG A 728 20.44 -14.33 -33.29
N GLN A 729 21.10 -13.90 -32.21
CA GLN A 729 22.48 -14.21 -31.91
C GLN A 729 22.59 -15.38 -30.91
N PRO A 730 23.70 -16.13 -30.88
CA PRO A 730 23.92 -17.19 -29.91
C PRO A 730 23.92 -16.65 -28.49
N VAL A 731 23.26 -17.38 -27.57
CA VAL A 731 23.30 -17.14 -26.13
C VAL A 731 23.81 -18.41 -25.46
N PHE A 732 24.80 -18.23 -24.59
CA PHE A 732 25.34 -19.29 -23.73
C PHE A 732 24.84 -19.02 -22.32
N ALA A 733 24.20 -20.01 -21.72
CA ALA A 733 23.59 -19.89 -20.40
C ALA A 733 23.99 -21.03 -19.47
N ALA A 734 24.11 -20.72 -18.19
CA ALA A 734 24.28 -21.70 -17.12
C ALA A 734 23.33 -21.37 -15.97
N GLU A 735 22.78 -22.42 -15.34
CA GLU A 735 22.01 -22.30 -14.10
C GLU A 735 22.56 -23.25 -13.06
N ILE A 736 22.90 -22.75 -11.87
CA ILE A 736 23.49 -23.45 -10.74
C ILE A 736 22.41 -23.61 -9.67
N SER A 737 22.14 -24.81 -9.23
CA SER A 737 21.30 -25.08 -8.05
C SER A 737 22.03 -24.61 -6.79
N TRP A 738 21.55 -23.54 -6.16
CA TRP A 738 22.18 -22.99 -4.96
C TRP A 738 22.24 -24.01 -3.81
N PRO A 739 21.17 -24.77 -3.48
CA PRO A 739 21.25 -25.79 -2.45
C PRO A 739 22.32 -26.86 -2.71
N ALA A 740 22.42 -27.34 -3.95
CA ALA A 740 23.44 -28.33 -4.32
C ALA A 740 24.86 -27.74 -4.26
N PHE A 741 25.03 -26.51 -4.71
CA PHE A 741 26.30 -25.79 -4.63
C PHE A 741 26.73 -25.56 -3.17
N PHE A 742 25.80 -25.17 -2.30
CA PHE A 742 26.10 -24.93 -0.90
C PHE A 742 26.49 -26.21 -0.16
N GLU A 743 25.85 -27.36 -0.50
CA GLU A 743 26.27 -28.69 0.02
C GLU A 743 27.68 -29.05 -0.45
N LEU A 744 28.03 -28.74 -1.70
CA LEU A 744 29.39 -28.94 -2.20
C LEU A 744 30.39 -28.08 -1.41
N VAL A 745 30.10 -26.81 -1.18
CA VAL A 745 30.95 -25.90 -0.39
C VAL A 745 31.15 -26.38 1.05
N LYS A 746 30.13 -26.99 1.66
CA LYS A 746 30.25 -27.57 3.01
C LYS A 746 31.13 -28.81 3.04
N ARG A 747 31.04 -29.67 1.98
CA ARG A 747 31.74 -30.91 1.87
C ARG A 747 33.21 -30.73 1.51
N ASP A 748 33.46 -29.92 0.50
CA ASP A 748 34.78 -29.76 -0.11
C ASP A 748 35.52 -28.60 0.58
N ARG A 749 36.63 -28.90 1.19
CA ARG A 749 37.45 -27.89 1.90
C ARG A 749 38.72 -27.58 1.11
N ILE A 750 39.04 -26.32 0.95
CA ILE A 750 40.33 -25.90 0.39
C ILE A 750 41.42 -26.31 1.39
N LYS A 751 42.38 -27.08 0.90
CA LYS A 751 43.54 -27.51 1.67
C LYS A 751 44.78 -26.81 1.17
N TYR A 752 45.53 -26.19 2.08
CA TYR A 752 46.85 -25.69 1.75
C TYR A 752 47.81 -26.84 1.42
N SER A 753 48.57 -26.66 0.39
CA SER A 753 49.76 -27.51 0.09
C SER A 753 50.93 -26.60 -0.28
N GLU A 754 52.10 -26.96 0.13
CA GLU A 754 53.33 -26.26 -0.25
C GLU A 754 53.53 -26.31 -1.77
N LEU A 755 54.09 -25.22 -2.30
CA LEU A 755 54.45 -25.19 -3.72
C LEU A 755 55.57 -26.22 -3.99
N PRO A 756 55.49 -27.00 -5.05
CA PRO A 756 56.53 -27.96 -5.42
C PRO A 756 57.86 -27.26 -5.60
N LYS A 757 58.91 -27.80 -5.01
CA LYS A 757 60.29 -27.27 -5.11
C LYS A 757 61.03 -27.78 -6.37
N PHE A 758 60.57 -28.85 -6.97
CA PHE A 758 61.19 -29.48 -8.11
C PHE A 758 60.40 -29.18 -9.40
N PRO A 759 61.07 -29.07 -10.56
CA PRO A 759 60.43 -28.71 -11.82
C PRO A 759 59.51 -29.79 -12.31
N GLU A 760 58.45 -29.33 -12.99
CA GLU A 760 57.52 -30.19 -13.72
C GLU A 760 58.11 -30.60 -15.10
N VAL A 761 57.67 -31.73 -15.56
CA VAL A 761 58.04 -32.26 -16.90
C VAL A 761 56.78 -32.41 -17.72
N ARG A 762 56.74 -31.75 -18.88
CA ARG A 762 55.64 -31.88 -19.86
C ARG A 762 56.01 -32.94 -20.89
N ARG A 763 55.07 -33.84 -21.24
CA ARG A 763 55.14 -34.81 -22.33
C ARG A 763 53.82 -34.82 -23.10
N ASP A 764 53.87 -34.84 -24.38
CA ASP A 764 52.70 -34.85 -25.27
C ASP A 764 52.54 -36.21 -25.97
N LEU A 765 51.31 -36.66 -26.16
CA LEU A 765 50.95 -37.85 -26.92
C LEU A 765 49.83 -37.53 -27.91
N ALA A 766 50.05 -37.88 -29.16
CA ALA A 766 48.99 -37.87 -30.16
C ALA A 766 48.41 -39.28 -30.31
N LEU A 767 47.16 -39.43 -29.90
CA LEU A 767 46.48 -40.72 -29.85
C LEU A 767 45.38 -40.80 -30.90
N LEU A 768 45.39 -41.82 -31.70
CA LEU A 768 44.28 -42.19 -32.58
C LEU A 768 43.30 -43.08 -31.81
N LEU A 769 42.08 -42.67 -31.80
CA LEU A 769 41.02 -43.26 -30.95
C LEU A 769 39.73 -43.49 -31.74
N ASP A 770 38.90 -44.42 -31.32
CA ASP A 770 37.55 -44.55 -31.82
C ASP A 770 36.70 -43.34 -31.43
N GLU A 771 35.75 -42.94 -32.28
CA GLU A 771 34.94 -41.74 -32.09
C GLU A 771 34.21 -41.72 -30.75
N GLY A 772 33.79 -42.86 -30.23
CA GLY A 772 33.08 -42.99 -28.95
C GLY A 772 33.93 -42.83 -27.68
N VAL A 773 35.28 -42.80 -27.81
CA VAL A 773 36.16 -42.69 -26.62
C VAL A 773 36.20 -41.23 -26.14
N GLU A 774 35.77 -41.03 -24.91
CA GLU A 774 35.73 -39.71 -24.30
C GLU A 774 37.05 -39.34 -23.59
N TYR A 775 37.42 -38.02 -23.64
CA TYR A 775 38.59 -37.50 -22.91
C TYR A 775 38.56 -37.84 -21.42
N ALA A 776 37.38 -37.74 -20.78
CA ALA A 776 37.22 -38.07 -19.34
C ALA A 776 37.68 -39.48 -18.98
N GLN A 777 37.43 -40.48 -19.86
CA GLN A 777 37.82 -41.86 -19.65
C GLN A 777 39.35 -42.00 -19.71
N LEU A 778 40.00 -41.34 -20.68
CA LEU A 778 41.46 -41.35 -20.82
C LEU A 778 42.13 -40.69 -19.63
N ARG A 779 41.62 -39.53 -19.22
CA ARG A 779 42.13 -38.79 -18.07
C ARG A 779 42.04 -39.62 -16.79
N LYS A 780 40.89 -40.26 -16.52
CA LYS A 780 40.68 -41.16 -15.36
C LYS A 780 41.68 -42.33 -15.36
N ALA A 781 41.90 -42.93 -16.50
CA ALA A 781 42.86 -44.04 -16.69
C ALA A 781 44.30 -43.54 -16.47
N ALA A 782 44.65 -42.37 -16.98
CA ALA A 782 45.95 -41.75 -16.79
C ALA A 782 46.29 -41.51 -15.30
N PHE A 783 45.39 -40.91 -14.55
CA PHE A 783 45.58 -40.68 -13.10
C PHE A 783 45.67 -41.99 -12.32
N LYS A 784 44.90 -43.00 -12.70
CA LYS A 784 44.97 -44.34 -12.09
C LYS A 784 46.33 -45.01 -12.36
N ALA A 785 46.89 -44.85 -13.57
CA ALA A 785 48.15 -45.44 -13.96
C ALA A 785 49.37 -44.73 -13.38
N ALA A 786 49.44 -43.38 -13.48
CA ALA A 786 50.60 -42.59 -13.03
C ALA A 786 50.54 -42.16 -11.57
N LYS A 787 49.35 -42.28 -10.93
CA LYS A 787 49.15 -42.00 -9.51
C LYS A 787 49.59 -40.58 -9.14
N LYS A 788 50.42 -40.45 -8.04
CA LYS A 788 50.84 -39.15 -7.48
C LYS A 788 51.80 -38.33 -8.35
N LEU A 789 52.42 -38.96 -9.38
CA LEU A 789 53.39 -38.27 -10.25
C LEU A 789 52.74 -37.49 -11.38
N LEU A 790 51.49 -37.79 -11.73
CA LEU A 790 50.72 -37.04 -12.70
C LEU A 790 49.97 -35.89 -12.03
N ARG A 791 50.32 -34.66 -12.42
CA ARG A 791 49.66 -33.47 -11.88
C ARG A 791 48.50 -33.02 -12.74
N HIS A 792 48.68 -33.03 -14.05
CA HIS A 792 47.63 -32.54 -14.96
C HIS A 792 47.67 -33.35 -16.27
N VAL A 793 46.50 -33.51 -16.86
CA VAL A 793 46.33 -33.99 -18.24
C VAL A 793 45.47 -32.97 -18.95
N ASP A 794 45.91 -32.55 -20.09
CA ASP A 794 45.19 -31.56 -20.90
C ASP A 794 44.98 -32.07 -22.33
N LEU A 795 43.83 -31.73 -22.91
CA LEU A 795 43.51 -32.02 -24.30
C LEU A 795 43.65 -30.72 -25.07
N PHE A 796 44.74 -30.56 -25.82
CA PHE A 796 45.02 -29.31 -26.49
C PHE A 796 44.70 -29.27 -27.97
N ASP A 797 44.43 -30.45 -28.59
CA ASP A 797 43.98 -30.54 -29.98
C ASP A 797 43.08 -31.75 -30.23
N VAL A 798 42.07 -31.56 -31.06
CA VAL A 798 41.15 -32.59 -31.54
C VAL A 798 41.07 -32.51 -33.05
N TYR A 799 41.70 -33.47 -33.73
CA TYR A 799 41.68 -33.50 -35.17
C TYR A 799 40.71 -34.54 -35.71
N ARG A 800 39.86 -34.13 -36.63
CA ARG A 800 38.91 -34.95 -37.40
C ARG A 800 39.01 -34.51 -38.86
N GLY A 801 39.56 -35.30 -39.71
CA GLY A 801 39.71 -34.90 -41.10
C GLY A 801 40.16 -36.08 -41.99
N ASP A 802 40.33 -35.80 -43.27
CA ASP A 802 40.55 -36.79 -44.34
C ASP A 802 41.81 -37.71 -44.18
N LYS A 803 42.71 -37.33 -43.26
CA LYS A 803 43.91 -38.10 -42.93
C LYS A 803 43.72 -39.12 -41.81
N ILE A 804 42.46 -39.24 -41.31
CA ILE A 804 42.13 -40.19 -40.25
C ILE A 804 41.11 -41.22 -40.78
N PRO A 805 41.22 -42.52 -40.41
CA PRO A 805 40.25 -43.55 -40.79
C PRO A 805 38.84 -43.14 -40.34
N GLN A 806 37.83 -43.49 -41.16
CA GLN A 806 36.42 -43.23 -40.83
C GLN A 806 36.04 -43.91 -39.49
N GLY A 807 35.31 -43.22 -38.63
CA GLY A 807 34.95 -43.67 -37.29
C GLY A 807 36.02 -43.48 -36.21
N LYS A 808 37.14 -42.81 -36.58
CA LYS A 808 38.21 -42.48 -35.62
C LYS A 808 38.41 -40.95 -35.50
N LYS A 809 39.05 -40.54 -34.40
CA LYS A 809 39.49 -39.19 -34.10
C LYS A 809 40.90 -39.21 -33.51
N GLN A 810 41.58 -38.07 -33.58
CA GLN A 810 42.90 -37.93 -32.94
C GLN A 810 42.75 -36.94 -31.76
N TYR A 811 43.26 -37.33 -30.62
CA TYR A 811 43.46 -36.45 -29.47
C TYR A 811 44.94 -36.17 -29.26
N ALA A 812 45.30 -34.91 -29.13
CA ALA A 812 46.63 -34.51 -28.68
C ALA A 812 46.53 -34.16 -27.17
N LEU A 813 47.13 -34.99 -26.34
CA LEU A 813 47.15 -34.90 -24.91
C LEU A 813 48.49 -34.47 -24.38
N SER A 814 48.47 -33.53 -23.43
CA SER A 814 49.63 -33.08 -22.68
C SER A 814 49.57 -33.64 -21.25
N PHE A 815 50.63 -34.21 -20.77
CA PHE A 815 50.80 -34.75 -19.42
C PHE A 815 51.84 -33.98 -18.68
N ILE A 816 51.47 -33.41 -17.53
CA ILE A 816 52.36 -32.71 -16.60
C ILE A 816 52.70 -33.65 -15.47
N LEU A 817 53.96 -34.03 -15.41
CA LEU A 817 54.53 -34.97 -14.43
C LEU A 817 55.39 -34.20 -13.44
N GLN A 818 55.29 -34.50 -12.15
CA GLN A 818 56.07 -33.83 -11.10
C GLN A 818 56.14 -34.74 -9.86
N ASP A 819 57.32 -34.84 -9.29
CA ASP A 819 57.53 -35.47 -7.98
C ASP A 819 57.71 -34.32 -6.93
N PRO A 820 56.98 -34.31 -5.80
CA PRO A 820 57.13 -33.31 -4.76
C PRO A 820 58.49 -33.34 -4.05
N ASP A 821 59.15 -34.50 -4.04
CA ASP A 821 60.32 -34.77 -3.21
C ASP A 821 61.66 -34.78 -3.97
N LYS A 822 61.61 -34.87 -5.33
CA LYS A 822 62.83 -34.95 -6.20
C LYS A 822 62.57 -34.55 -7.62
N THR A 823 63.65 -34.20 -8.34
CA THR A 823 63.58 -34.01 -9.77
C THR A 823 63.42 -35.33 -10.49
N LEU A 824 62.44 -35.46 -11.40
CA LEU A 824 62.23 -36.67 -12.21
C LEU A 824 63.33 -36.85 -13.22
N THR A 825 63.90 -38.05 -13.29
CA THR A 825 64.85 -38.44 -14.34
C THR A 825 64.14 -38.80 -15.63
N ASP A 826 64.83 -38.68 -16.80
CA ASP A 826 64.26 -39.09 -18.11
C ASP A 826 63.79 -40.52 -18.11
N SER A 827 64.54 -41.43 -17.51
CA SER A 827 64.18 -42.83 -17.39
C SER A 827 62.88 -43.09 -16.60
N GLU A 828 62.63 -42.30 -15.54
CA GLU A 828 61.39 -42.39 -14.80
C GLU A 828 60.21 -41.83 -15.59
N VAL A 829 60.41 -40.69 -16.30
CA VAL A 829 59.40 -40.09 -17.19
C VAL A 829 59.03 -41.06 -18.30
N GLU A 830 60.01 -41.69 -18.98
CA GLU A 830 59.78 -42.68 -20.05
C GLU A 830 59.00 -43.91 -19.55
N LYS A 831 59.30 -44.41 -18.37
CA LYS A 831 58.55 -45.51 -17.73
C LYS A 831 57.09 -45.12 -17.53
N ILE A 832 56.82 -43.91 -17.07
CA ILE A 832 55.43 -43.44 -16.83
C ILE A 832 54.72 -43.31 -18.19
N MET A 833 55.37 -42.71 -19.20
CA MET A 833 54.80 -42.54 -20.54
C MET A 833 54.51 -43.84 -21.23
N SER A 834 55.43 -44.81 -21.16
CA SER A 834 55.23 -46.13 -21.68
C SER A 834 54.11 -46.87 -21.02
N LYS A 835 53.98 -46.75 -19.71
CA LYS A 835 52.84 -47.28 -18.97
C LYS A 835 51.52 -46.66 -19.38
N LEU A 836 51.46 -45.30 -19.52
CA LEU A 836 50.26 -44.60 -19.98
C LEU A 836 49.84 -45.08 -21.37
N LEU A 837 50.80 -45.18 -22.30
CA LEU A 837 50.51 -45.64 -23.64
C LEU A 837 49.99 -47.08 -23.65
N SER A 838 50.58 -47.96 -22.84
CA SER A 838 50.08 -49.33 -22.69
C SER A 838 48.64 -49.40 -22.16
N VAL A 839 48.30 -48.58 -21.16
CA VAL A 839 46.93 -48.51 -20.64
C VAL A 839 45.96 -47.99 -21.71
N PHE A 840 46.34 -46.94 -22.44
CA PHE A 840 45.49 -46.38 -23.51
C PHE A 840 45.28 -47.36 -24.67
N SER A 841 46.32 -48.09 -25.03
CA SER A 841 46.21 -49.09 -26.07
C SER A 841 45.33 -50.29 -25.65
N ASN A 842 45.52 -50.77 -24.42
CA ASN A 842 44.79 -51.96 -23.93
C ASN A 842 43.30 -51.65 -23.58
N ASP A 843 43.06 -50.55 -22.94
CA ASP A 843 41.73 -50.23 -22.43
C ASP A 843 40.83 -49.51 -23.46
N PHE A 844 41.43 -48.80 -24.41
CA PHE A 844 40.70 -47.91 -25.35
C PHE A 844 41.07 -48.16 -26.82
N GLY A 845 41.93 -49.13 -27.10
CA GLY A 845 42.36 -49.34 -28.47
C GLY A 845 43.15 -48.21 -29.12
N ALA A 846 43.75 -47.33 -28.28
CA ALA A 846 44.49 -46.18 -28.73
C ALA A 846 45.77 -46.55 -29.44
N ALA A 847 46.03 -45.95 -30.60
CA ALA A 847 47.31 -46.05 -31.31
C ALA A 847 48.07 -44.73 -31.26
N LEU A 848 49.39 -44.79 -31.07
CA LEU A 848 50.28 -43.62 -31.21
C LEU A 848 50.35 -43.19 -32.65
N ARG A 849 50.22 -41.86 -32.88
CA ARG A 849 50.37 -41.30 -34.24
C ARG A 849 51.65 -40.47 -34.41
#